data_404fc3ab035a96d4fbee13bc1943b427
#
_entry.id   404fc3ab035a96d4fbee13bc1943b427
#
_cell.length_a   1.000
_cell.length_b   1.000
_cell.length_c   1.000
_cell.angle_alpha   90.00
_cell.angle_beta   90.00
_cell.angle_gamma   90.00
#
_symmetry.space_group_name_H-M   'P 1'
#
loop_
_entity.id
_entity.type
_entity.pdbx_description
1 polymer ?
#
loop_
_entity_poly.entity_id
_entity_poly.type
_entity_poly.pdbx_seq_one_letter_code
_entity_poly.pdbx_strand_id
1 'polypeptide(L)'
;MLGRTRRFALLAAAGVLIASALPAAAAQKQQQSEQEAQEQRRSTTDQLIDTPVEVDAAHDDQHGADEGHLPGSRHNVKRIGNADIEGAAPGRVADVSAFGNFAYLTVRDPERCSDAGVAVMDISDPRNPAQVGFIEATEGSFPGEGSQVVDLDTAAFTGQVLVFNNEICALGGEGGVSLWDVTDPMNPVVLTAHTGDNDPGGFVSEFNQIHSSFAWQAGDKAYVVIVDDEEFTDVDILEITDPANPVFLSELDLNDFDVAQEELLNNGNFQGSFLHDMVVKEIDGTWTMLLSYWDGGWVLLDVNDPANPVFINDSEYPYPDSLFPEVPFPEGNAHQAEFSTNDDFIIGTDEDFSPNRLDAFNITSGPNAGAFPGGEFGFTVPLATYPDGEINGPTIYGGLACPSNEEYGDQPPVPDASSLTVEPGEEKILVALRGLCFFSEKIEVAQQAGYDAVVIANHHAGAAFGDAPDASLCGSQGHEFTPEIAAVCTGHRAFHLLFNTTPEYGEGVDDAPAIGTLGEDVQASALFDGWGYVRLLDRSSLEQIDAYAIDEALDPDFAFGFGDLSVHEAAADPVEQGLAYLSYYSGGLRVIRYGNNGIREVGHYIHKDGNNFWGVETHFLPDSNKKLILASDRDSGLWIFKFTGRTDKRFERFVGRKANLNGTKEVPGPGDPDGKGMARIRLHANRGEVCYRVSWDKIGSPFAAHIHEGRSDVAGPVVVTLFQEEQPRPDKPRRMRDCVAGVDRALVADIVKSPRDYYVNVHNPEFPAGAIRGQLFNP
;
A
#
# COMPACT_ATOMS: atom_id res chain seq x y z
N MET A 1 -79.17 -5.57 30.63
CA MET A 1 -78.15 -5.91 29.60
C MET A 1 -77.85 -4.65 28.78
N LEU A 2 -77.09 -3.80 29.30
CA LEU A 2 -76.67 -2.58 28.63
C LEU A 2 -75.53 -2.01 29.46
N GLY A 3 -74.34 -1.87 28.84
CA GLY A 3 -73.29 -1.14 29.50
C GLY A 3 -71.92 -1.77 29.40
N ARG A 4 -71.23 -1.51 28.24
CA ARG A 4 -69.77 -1.50 28.13
C ARG A 4 -69.39 -1.01 26.73
N THR A 5 -69.47 0.31 26.51
CA THR A 5 -68.84 0.96 25.38
C THR A 5 -68.74 2.48 25.62
N ARG A 6 -67.78 2.92 26.43
CA ARG A 6 -67.35 4.32 26.50
C ARG A 6 -66.12 4.43 27.42
N ARG A 7 -65.00 3.85 27.05
CA ARG A 7 -63.68 4.16 27.68
C ARG A 7 -62.47 3.93 26.79
N PHE A 8 -62.61 3.88 25.47
CA PHE A 8 -61.46 3.66 24.57
C PHE A 8 -61.16 4.82 23.62
N ALA A 9 -61.86 5.93 23.68
CA ALA A 9 -61.67 7.05 22.75
C ALA A 9 -60.77 8.21 23.26
N LEU A 10 -60.32 8.20 24.52
CA LEU A 10 -59.51 9.28 25.09
C LEU A 10 -58.03 8.93 25.28
N LEU A 11 -57.63 7.69 25.06
CA LEU A 11 -56.22 7.29 25.15
C LEU A 11 -55.50 7.29 23.77
N ALA A 12 -56.23 7.34 22.66
CA ALA A 12 -55.65 7.38 21.32
C ALA A 12 -55.21 8.80 20.87
N ALA A 13 -55.75 9.87 21.47
CA ALA A 13 -55.40 11.24 21.11
C ALA A 13 -54.14 11.77 21.83
N ALA A 14 -53.76 11.20 22.98
CA ALA A 14 -52.53 11.59 23.70
C ALA A 14 -51.31 10.85 23.20
N GLY A 15 -51.48 9.68 22.55
CA GLY A 15 -50.36 8.90 21.97
C GLY A 15 -49.84 9.42 20.63
N VAL A 16 -50.68 10.14 19.88
CA VAL A 16 -50.29 10.69 18.55
C VAL A 16 -49.48 11.98 18.66
N LEU A 17 -49.57 12.73 19.74
CA LEU A 17 -48.82 13.95 19.96
C LEU A 17 -47.42 13.73 20.58
N ILE A 18 -47.18 12.55 21.15
CA ILE A 18 -45.84 12.19 21.69
C ILE A 18 -45.02 11.46 20.63
N ALA A 19 -45.65 10.76 19.66
CA ALA A 19 -44.95 10.05 18.60
C ALA A 19 -44.42 10.98 17.45
N SER A 20 -44.83 12.24 17.40
CA SER A 20 -44.36 13.18 16.36
C SER A 20 -43.20 14.10 16.82
N ALA A 21 -42.83 14.11 18.09
CA ALA A 21 -41.69 14.90 18.60
C ALA A 21 -40.43 14.05 18.85
N LEU A 22 -40.55 12.74 19.01
CA LEU A 22 -39.43 11.83 19.22
C LEU A 22 -38.59 11.60 17.94
N PRO A 23 -39.17 11.51 16.72
CA PRO A 23 -38.33 11.38 15.52
C PRO A 23 -37.49 12.63 15.18
N ALA A 24 -37.99 13.81 15.45
CA ALA A 24 -37.23 15.04 15.14
C ALA A 24 -36.09 15.31 16.11
N ALA A 25 -36.22 14.95 17.36
CA ALA A 25 -35.14 15.07 18.36
C ALA A 25 -34.10 13.91 18.24
N ALA A 26 -34.52 12.75 17.77
CA ALA A 26 -33.63 11.66 17.44
C ALA A 26 -32.86 11.97 16.15
N ALA A 27 -33.54 12.44 15.11
CA ALA A 27 -32.89 12.87 13.86
C ALA A 27 -31.92 14.07 14.07
N GLN A 28 -32.24 15.02 14.95
CA GLN A 28 -31.31 16.09 15.30
C GLN A 28 -30.10 15.61 16.12
N LYS A 29 -30.28 14.64 17.02
CA LYS A 29 -29.16 14.03 17.74
C LYS A 29 -28.30 13.16 16.82
N GLN A 30 -28.91 12.48 15.89
CA GLN A 30 -28.22 11.68 14.88
C GLN A 30 -27.44 12.60 13.93
N GLN A 31 -28.04 13.68 13.42
CA GLN A 31 -27.36 14.69 12.63
C GLN A 31 -26.21 15.40 13.38
N GLN A 32 -26.35 15.65 14.68
CA GLN A 32 -25.27 16.20 15.49
C GLN A 32 -24.17 15.16 15.76
N SER A 33 -24.50 13.92 16.01
CA SER A 33 -23.49 12.86 16.16
C SER A 33 -22.81 12.50 14.83
N GLU A 34 -23.51 12.62 13.73
CA GLU A 34 -22.96 12.45 12.37
C GLU A 34 -22.03 13.61 11.99
N GLN A 35 -22.37 14.87 12.33
CA GLN A 35 -21.49 16.01 12.17
C GLN A 35 -20.26 15.94 13.09
N GLU A 36 -20.46 15.57 14.35
CA GLU A 36 -19.36 15.39 15.32
C GLU A 36 -18.45 14.23 14.92
N ALA A 37 -19.01 13.13 14.39
CA ALA A 37 -18.24 12.02 13.84
C ALA A 37 -17.52 12.40 12.52
N GLN A 38 -18.14 13.22 11.68
CA GLN A 38 -17.56 13.74 10.44
C GLN A 38 -16.42 14.74 10.70
N GLU A 39 -16.57 15.63 11.69
CA GLU A 39 -15.51 16.52 12.15
C GLU A 39 -14.37 15.75 12.82
N GLN A 40 -14.66 14.65 13.48
CA GLN A 40 -13.70 13.80 14.15
C GLN A 40 -12.97 12.90 13.14
N ARG A 41 -13.63 12.41 12.10
CA ARG A 41 -13.04 11.66 10.99
C ARG A 41 -12.11 12.53 10.14
N ARG A 42 -12.53 13.76 9.78
CA ARG A 42 -11.61 14.72 9.14
C ARG A 42 -10.31 14.92 9.89
N SER A 43 -10.33 14.81 11.22
CA SER A 43 -9.14 14.97 12.06
C SER A 43 -8.39 13.67 12.33
N THR A 44 -8.90 12.52 11.94
CA THR A 44 -8.26 11.21 12.07
C THR A 44 -7.72 10.71 10.73
N THR A 45 -8.48 10.92 9.66
CA THR A 45 -8.09 10.63 8.29
C THR A 45 -6.80 11.35 7.90
N ASP A 46 -6.64 12.60 8.35
CA ASP A 46 -5.44 13.40 8.15
C ASP A 46 -4.14 12.84 8.77
N GLN A 47 -4.16 11.71 9.46
CA GLN A 47 -2.97 11.12 10.08
C GLN A 47 -2.53 9.78 9.50
N LEU A 48 -3.46 9.08 8.91
CA LEU A 48 -3.28 7.69 8.54
C LEU A 48 -3.21 7.51 7.02
N ILE A 49 -3.47 8.56 6.31
CA ILE A 49 -3.32 8.62 4.89
C ILE A 49 -1.99 9.29 4.65
N ASP A 50 -1.22 8.72 3.79
CA ASP A 50 -0.27 9.37 2.94
C ASP A 50 -0.97 10.58 2.33
N THR A 51 -1.11 11.64 3.15
CA THR A 51 -1.94 12.76 2.76
C THR A 51 -1.24 13.51 1.66
N PRO A 52 -1.81 13.49 0.47
CA PRO A 52 -1.21 14.09 -0.70
C PRO A 52 -0.81 15.54 -0.53
N VAL A 53 -1.51 16.26 0.35
CA VAL A 53 -1.30 17.70 0.56
C VAL A 53 0.04 17.98 1.23
N GLU A 54 0.45 17.20 2.23
CA GLU A 54 1.75 17.40 2.90
C GLU A 54 2.91 17.00 2.02
N VAL A 55 2.81 15.80 1.46
CA VAL A 55 3.80 15.27 0.52
C VAL A 55 3.88 16.15 -0.73
N ASP A 56 2.75 16.57 -1.28
CA ASP A 56 2.72 17.38 -2.49
C ASP A 56 3.23 18.80 -2.27
N ALA A 57 2.95 19.44 -1.14
CA ALA A 57 3.51 20.74 -0.83
C ALA A 57 5.03 20.67 -0.62
N ALA A 58 5.50 19.66 0.07
CA ALA A 58 6.93 19.39 0.22
C ALA A 58 7.59 19.02 -1.11
N HIS A 59 6.92 18.19 -1.94
CA HIS A 59 7.44 17.80 -3.25
C HIS A 59 7.48 18.93 -4.28
N ASP A 60 6.48 19.77 -4.34
CA ASP A 60 6.48 20.93 -5.23
C ASP A 60 7.67 21.86 -4.92
N ASP A 61 8.08 21.94 -3.66
CA ASP A 61 9.25 22.69 -3.21
C ASP A 61 10.56 21.93 -3.41
N GLN A 62 10.57 20.61 -3.35
CA GLN A 62 11.79 19.77 -3.44
C GLN A 62 12.39 19.70 -4.84
N HIS A 63 11.61 19.90 -5.88
CA HIS A 63 12.06 19.98 -7.27
C HIS A 63 12.02 21.38 -7.84
N GLY A 64 11.73 22.38 -7.03
CA GLY A 64 11.85 23.78 -7.39
C GLY A 64 13.30 24.15 -7.80
N ALA A 65 13.43 25.20 -8.60
CA ALA A 65 14.73 25.60 -9.14
C ALA A 65 15.79 25.98 -8.06
N ASP A 66 15.35 26.19 -6.85
CA ASP A 66 16.16 26.65 -5.71
C ASP A 66 16.44 25.53 -4.68
N GLU A 67 15.78 24.35 -4.81
CA GLU A 67 15.99 23.20 -3.95
C GLU A 67 16.83 22.13 -4.66
N GLY A 68 17.68 21.47 -3.98
CA GLY A 68 18.59 20.51 -4.59
C GLY A 68 17.89 19.22 -4.98
N HIS A 69 18.55 18.40 -5.70
CA HIS A 69 18.24 17.00 -5.94
C HIS A 69 19.56 16.22 -6.00
N LEU A 70 19.50 14.91 -5.88
CA LEU A 70 20.68 14.08 -6.03
C LEU A 70 21.31 14.26 -7.43
N PRO A 71 22.64 14.25 -7.54
CA PRO A 71 23.31 14.36 -8.83
C PRO A 71 22.89 13.26 -9.80
N GLY A 72 22.56 13.62 -11.03
CA GLY A 72 22.20 12.67 -12.07
C GLY A 72 23.23 11.57 -12.24
N SER A 73 22.83 10.31 -12.13
CA SER A 73 23.72 9.15 -12.21
C SER A 73 23.03 7.95 -12.83
N ARG A 74 23.80 6.97 -13.28
CA ARG A 74 23.25 5.69 -13.75
C ARG A 74 24.28 4.58 -13.70
N HIS A 75 23.83 3.41 -13.33
CA HIS A 75 24.59 2.18 -13.38
C HIS A 75 23.70 1.03 -13.84
N ASN A 76 24.08 0.28 -14.88
CA ASN A 76 23.34 -0.87 -15.40
C ASN A 76 21.83 -0.64 -15.73
N VAL A 77 21.37 0.59 -15.74
CA VAL A 77 20.01 0.98 -16.12
C VAL A 77 20.08 1.93 -17.31
N LYS A 78 19.19 1.73 -18.27
CA LYS A 78 19.09 2.57 -19.46
C LYS A 78 17.67 3.04 -19.64
N ARG A 79 17.44 4.36 -19.65
CA ARG A 79 16.19 4.95 -20.12
C ARG A 79 15.96 4.60 -21.59
N ILE A 80 14.78 4.12 -21.91
CA ILE A 80 14.34 3.80 -23.28
C ILE A 80 13.51 4.94 -23.85
N GLY A 81 12.56 5.46 -23.09
CA GLY A 81 11.70 6.60 -23.41
C GLY A 81 11.06 7.16 -22.14
N ASN A 82 10.36 8.26 -22.30
CA ASN A 82 9.47 8.85 -21.30
C ASN A 82 8.42 9.71 -22.01
N ALA A 83 7.33 10.00 -21.35
CA ALA A 83 6.31 10.95 -21.80
C ALA A 83 5.61 11.56 -20.60
N ASP A 84 5.44 12.88 -20.66
CA ASP A 84 4.62 13.62 -19.71
C ASP A 84 3.14 13.25 -19.86
N ILE A 85 2.37 13.41 -18.81
CA ILE A 85 0.91 13.23 -18.84
C ILE A 85 0.27 14.59 -19.17
N GLU A 86 -0.52 14.63 -20.24
CA GLU A 86 -1.22 15.85 -20.66
C GLU A 86 -2.26 16.23 -19.61
N GLY A 87 -2.12 17.40 -19.04
CA GLY A 87 -3.04 17.96 -18.04
C GLY A 87 -2.64 17.69 -16.58
N ALA A 88 -1.72 16.77 -16.30
CA ALA A 88 -1.21 16.58 -14.95
C ALA A 88 -0.21 17.71 -14.58
N ALA A 89 -0.42 18.31 -13.42
CA ALA A 89 0.59 19.18 -12.82
C ALA A 89 1.72 18.34 -12.19
N PRO A 90 2.92 18.91 -11.96
CA PRO A 90 3.94 18.24 -11.15
C PRO A 90 3.40 17.79 -9.80
N GLY A 91 3.88 16.68 -9.27
CA GLY A 91 3.42 16.06 -8.02
C GLY A 91 2.14 15.20 -8.15
N ARG A 92 1.49 15.16 -9.33
CA ARG A 92 0.14 14.57 -9.47
C ARG A 92 0.09 13.17 -10.07
N VAL A 93 1.14 12.70 -10.69
CA VAL A 93 1.17 11.34 -11.25
C VAL A 93 1.52 10.36 -10.12
N ALA A 94 0.70 9.33 -9.94
CA ALA A 94 0.91 8.30 -8.91
C ALA A 94 1.24 6.94 -9.55
N ASP A 95 0.44 5.93 -9.36
CA ASP A 95 0.73 4.55 -9.71
C ASP A 95 0.79 4.26 -11.23
N VAL A 96 1.42 3.14 -11.60
CA VAL A 96 1.55 2.67 -12.98
C VAL A 96 1.25 1.18 -13.11
N SER A 97 0.29 0.84 -13.95
CA SER A 97 0.04 -0.54 -14.36
C SER A 97 0.15 -0.70 -15.88
N ALA A 98 0.26 -1.95 -16.37
CA ALA A 98 0.40 -2.19 -17.80
C ALA A 98 -0.21 -3.50 -18.28
N PHE A 99 -0.87 -3.44 -19.45
CA PHE A 99 -1.35 -4.62 -20.14
C PHE A 99 -1.20 -4.47 -21.67
N GLY A 100 -0.76 -5.52 -22.33
CA GLY A 100 -0.62 -5.51 -23.80
C GLY A 100 0.40 -4.47 -24.28
N ASN A 101 -0.04 -3.54 -25.07
CA ASN A 101 0.77 -2.43 -25.58
C ASN A 101 0.44 -1.09 -24.89
N PHE A 102 -0.19 -1.13 -23.73
CA PHE A 102 -0.64 0.05 -23.02
C PHE A 102 -0.16 0.06 -21.58
N ALA A 103 0.12 1.25 -21.06
CA ALA A 103 0.30 1.53 -19.66
C ALA A 103 -0.80 2.50 -19.18
N TYR A 104 -1.15 2.40 -17.92
CA TYR A 104 -2.18 3.18 -17.27
C TYR A 104 -1.54 3.85 -16.05
N LEU A 105 -1.65 5.17 -15.97
CA LEU A 105 -1.10 5.95 -14.86
C LEU A 105 -2.21 6.71 -14.17
N THR A 106 -2.29 6.57 -12.87
CA THR A 106 -3.20 7.36 -12.06
C THR A 106 -2.70 8.80 -11.95
N VAL A 107 -3.64 9.74 -11.94
CA VAL A 107 -3.38 11.18 -11.79
C VAL A 107 -4.27 11.68 -10.66
N ARG A 108 -3.65 12.16 -9.60
CA ARG A 108 -4.27 12.64 -8.37
C ARG A 108 -4.52 14.14 -8.45
N ASP A 109 -5.56 14.62 -7.79
CA ASP A 109 -5.74 16.04 -7.46
C ASP A 109 -6.53 16.20 -6.16
N PRO A 110 -5.92 15.90 -5.01
CA PRO A 110 -6.58 15.90 -3.72
C PRO A 110 -7.06 17.29 -3.28
N GLU A 111 -6.39 18.34 -3.73
CA GLU A 111 -6.72 19.72 -3.32
C GLU A 111 -7.95 20.28 -4.05
N ARG A 112 -8.06 20.01 -5.35
CA ARG A 112 -9.06 20.63 -6.22
C ARG A 112 -10.07 19.66 -6.76
N CYS A 113 -9.82 18.36 -6.66
CA CYS A 113 -10.64 17.30 -7.28
C CYS A 113 -10.89 17.52 -8.77
N SER A 114 -9.97 18.16 -9.46
CA SER A 114 -10.08 18.46 -10.90
C SER A 114 -8.93 17.82 -11.65
N ASP A 115 -9.14 17.49 -12.92
CA ASP A 115 -8.12 16.90 -13.79
C ASP A 115 -7.54 15.55 -13.30
N ALA A 116 -8.20 14.90 -12.32
CA ALA A 116 -7.87 13.58 -11.79
C ALA A 116 -8.45 12.45 -12.67
N GLY A 117 -7.78 11.31 -12.68
CA GLY A 117 -8.22 10.14 -13.46
C GLY A 117 -7.09 9.20 -13.83
N VAL A 118 -7.25 8.42 -14.89
CA VAL A 118 -6.24 7.47 -15.36
C VAL A 118 -5.84 7.77 -16.78
N ALA A 119 -4.58 8.11 -17.00
CA ALA A 119 -4.00 8.33 -18.33
C ALA A 119 -3.71 6.99 -19.03
N VAL A 120 -4.14 6.85 -20.28
CA VAL A 120 -3.90 5.66 -21.11
C VAL A 120 -2.77 5.97 -22.10
N MET A 121 -1.64 5.24 -21.97
CA MET A 121 -0.42 5.45 -22.71
C MET A 121 -0.17 4.32 -23.70
N ASP A 122 -0.02 4.60 -24.99
CA ASP A 122 0.48 3.62 -25.97
C ASP A 122 2.01 3.47 -25.82
N ILE A 123 2.44 2.28 -25.42
CA ILE A 123 3.86 1.90 -25.24
C ILE A 123 4.34 0.89 -26.30
N SER A 124 3.61 0.71 -27.41
CA SER A 124 3.98 -0.20 -28.52
C SER A 124 5.36 0.16 -29.10
N ASP A 125 5.68 1.45 -29.21
CA ASP A 125 7.08 1.94 -29.36
C ASP A 125 7.57 2.56 -28.06
N PRO A 126 8.24 1.81 -27.19
CA PRO A 126 8.64 2.29 -25.88
C PRO A 126 9.70 3.40 -25.90
N ARG A 127 10.14 3.83 -27.09
CA ARG A 127 11.03 4.99 -27.23
C ARG A 127 10.28 6.30 -27.38
N ASN A 128 9.04 6.19 -27.80
CA ASN A 128 8.13 7.30 -28.05
C ASN A 128 6.75 6.93 -27.50
N PRO A 129 6.63 6.74 -26.16
CA PRO A 129 5.30 6.50 -25.56
C PRO A 129 4.42 7.72 -25.80
N ALA A 130 3.12 7.51 -25.91
CA ALA A 130 2.19 8.59 -26.20
C ALA A 130 0.87 8.40 -25.45
N GLN A 131 0.37 9.45 -24.85
CA GLN A 131 -0.97 9.44 -24.28
C GLN A 131 -2.01 9.35 -25.41
N VAL A 132 -2.93 8.39 -25.30
CA VAL A 132 -3.96 8.11 -26.31
C VAL A 132 -5.38 8.23 -25.76
N GLY A 133 -5.52 8.31 -24.44
CA GLY A 133 -6.78 8.47 -23.73
C GLY A 133 -6.59 8.97 -22.32
N PHE A 134 -7.71 9.35 -21.71
CA PHE A 134 -7.79 9.68 -20.29
C PHE A 134 -9.14 9.24 -19.78
N ILE A 135 -9.19 8.49 -18.70
CA ILE A 135 -10.39 8.09 -17.99
C ILE A 135 -10.57 9.08 -16.87
N GLU A 136 -11.52 9.98 -16.98
CA GLU A 136 -11.77 11.00 -15.96
C GLU A 136 -12.29 10.34 -14.67
N ALA A 137 -11.76 10.76 -13.53
CA ALA A 137 -12.31 10.41 -12.22
C ALA A 137 -13.70 11.04 -12.04
N THR A 138 -14.49 10.50 -11.13
CA THR A 138 -15.76 11.10 -10.75
C THR A 138 -15.55 12.41 -10.01
N GLU A 139 -16.44 13.37 -10.20
CA GLU A 139 -16.38 14.64 -9.51
C GLU A 139 -16.34 14.45 -7.97
N GLY A 140 -15.32 15.00 -7.33
CA GLY A 140 -15.12 14.92 -5.88
C GLY A 140 -14.28 13.73 -5.42
N SER A 141 -13.68 12.97 -6.34
CA SER A 141 -12.75 11.89 -6.02
C SER A 141 -11.55 11.86 -6.97
N PHE A 142 -10.50 11.14 -6.59
CA PHE A 142 -9.31 10.90 -7.41
C PHE A 142 -8.78 9.48 -7.23
N PRO A 143 -8.15 8.86 -8.23
CA PRO A 143 -7.43 7.62 -8.09
C PRO A 143 -6.04 7.87 -7.50
N GLY A 144 -5.60 6.98 -6.62
CA GLY A 144 -4.27 7.00 -6.00
C GLY A 144 -3.47 5.75 -6.36
N GLU A 145 -3.23 4.90 -5.39
CA GLU A 145 -2.49 3.65 -5.49
C GLU A 145 -3.34 2.45 -5.91
N GLY A 146 -2.71 1.28 -6.09
CA GLY A 146 -3.41 0.04 -6.39
C GLY A 146 -4.10 -0.01 -7.74
N SER A 147 -3.59 0.71 -8.75
CA SER A 147 -4.07 0.60 -10.13
C SER A 147 -3.58 -0.70 -10.76
N GLN A 148 -4.49 -1.49 -11.30
CA GLN A 148 -4.15 -2.76 -11.91
C GLN A 148 -4.99 -3.06 -13.15
N VAL A 149 -4.38 -3.69 -14.17
CA VAL A 149 -5.16 -4.31 -15.26
C VAL A 149 -5.11 -5.82 -15.14
N VAL A 150 -6.27 -6.42 -14.91
CA VAL A 150 -6.44 -7.88 -14.79
C VAL A 150 -7.13 -8.45 -16.02
N ASP A 151 -6.62 -9.58 -16.53
CA ASP A 151 -7.24 -10.33 -17.63
C ASP A 151 -8.24 -11.34 -17.06
N LEU A 152 -9.52 -11.07 -17.17
CA LEU A 152 -10.59 -11.90 -16.62
C LEU A 152 -11.16 -12.85 -17.68
N ASP A 153 -11.32 -14.12 -17.30
CA ASP A 153 -12.06 -15.15 -18.04
C ASP A 153 -12.99 -15.88 -17.07
N THR A 154 -14.11 -15.27 -16.77
CA THR A 154 -15.14 -15.78 -15.86
C THR A 154 -16.39 -16.22 -16.62
N ALA A 155 -17.38 -16.76 -15.90
CA ALA A 155 -18.66 -17.12 -16.51
C ALA A 155 -19.49 -15.92 -16.96
N ALA A 156 -19.22 -14.72 -16.43
CA ALA A 156 -19.97 -13.49 -16.70
C ALA A 156 -19.22 -12.49 -17.60
N PHE A 157 -17.88 -12.52 -17.58
CA PHE A 157 -17.05 -11.56 -18.30
C PHE A 157 -15.79 -12.20 -18.87
N THR A 158 -15.38 -11.79 -20.06
CA THR A 158 -14.09 -12.16 -20.66
C THR A 158 -13.46 -10.92 -21.29
N GLY A 159 -12.31 -10.50 -20.81
CA GLY A 159 -11.60 -9.31 -21.27
C GLY A 159 -10.69 -8.71 -20.21
N GLN A 160 -10.14 -7.54 -20.50
CA GLN A 160 -9.25 -6.82 -19.61
C GLN A 160 -10.04 -5.82 -18.77
N VAL A 161 -9.87 -5.86 -17.47
CA VAL A 161 -10.48 -4.93 -16.52
C VAL A 161 -9.41 -4.09 -15.87
N LEU A 162 -9.48 -2.78 -16.01
CA LEU A 162 -8.74 -1.82 -15.22
C LEU A 162 -9.48 -1.63 -13.91
N VAL A 163 -8.77 -1.83 -12.82
CA VAL A 163 -9.22 -1.60 -11.44
C VAL A 163 -8.43 -0.43 -10.89
N PHE A 164 -9.08 0.49 -10.24
CA PHE A 164 -8.43 1.57 -9.48
C PHE A 164 -9.32 2.06 -8.34
N ASN A 165 -8.68 2.53 -7.29
CA ASN A 165 -9.30 3.10 -6.11
C ASN A 165 -9.86 4.52 -6.38
N ASN A 166 -10.71 5.02 -5.48
CA ASN A 166 -11.15 6.40 -5.46
C ASN A 166 -11.11 6.92 -4.01
N GLU A 167 -10.26 7.91 -3.80
CA GLU A 167 -10.23 8.70 -2.58
C GLU A 167 -11.09 9.95 -2.74
N ILE A 168 -11.67 10.43 -1.63
CA ILE A 168 -12.61 11.54 -1.63
C ILE A 168 -11.87 12.84 -1.31
N CYS A 169 -11.95 13.80 -2.20
CA CYS A 169 -11.31 15.11 -2.06
C CYS A 169 -12.31 16.27 -1.89
N ALA A 170 -13.61 16.02 -1.99
CA ALA A 170 -14.63 17.05 -1.81
C ALA A 170 -15.86 16.52 -1.08
N LEU A 171 -16.56 17.42 -0.38
CA LEU A 171 -17.84 17.08 0.24
C LEU A 171 -18.85 16.57 -0.78
N GLY A 172 -19.32 15.33 -0.58
CA GLY A 172 -20.25 14.65 -1.47
C GLY A 172 -19.58 13.96 -2.65
N GLY A 173 -18.23 13.81 -2.63
CA GLY A 173 -17.52 12.88 -3.48
C GLY A 173 -17.89 11.45 -3.14
N GLU A 174 -17.68 10.55 -4.10
CA GLU A 174 -17.93 9.11 -3.95
C GLU A 174 -16.59 8.38 -4.01
N GLY A 175 -16.21 7.66 -2.94
CA GLY A 175 -15.04 6.80 -2.87
C GLY A 175 -15.28 5.44 -3.53
N GLY A 176 -14.67 4.38 -3.02
CA GLY A 176 -14.83 3.02 -3.51
C GLY A 176 -13.87 2.67 -4.64
N VAL A 177 -13.99 1.45 -5.17
CA VAL A 177 -13.20 0.96 -6.30
C VAL A 177 -13.99 1.07 -7.61
N SER A 178 -13.30 1.45 -8.70
CA SER A 178 -13.87 1.54 -10.04
C SER A 178 -13.33 0.44 -10.94
N LEU A 179 -14.20 -0.20 -11.71
CA LEU A 179 -13.90 -1.27 -12.66
C LEU A 179 -14.26 -0.84 -14.08
N TRP A 180 -13.30 -0.87 -15.00
CA TRP A 180 -13.47 -0.44 -16.38
C TRP A 180 -13.07 -1.55 -17.36
N ASP A 181 -13.91 -1.85 -18.34
CA ASP A 181 -13.53 -2.69 -19.48
C ASP A 181 -12.56 -1.91 -20.37
N VAL A 182 -11.31 -2.35 -20.39
CA VAL A 182 -10.24 -1.83 -21.23
C VAL A 182 -9.77 -2.84 -22.28
N THR A 183 -10.62 -3.81 -22.63
CA THR A 183 -10.37 -4.76 -23.74
C THR A 183 -10.11 -4.04 -25.06
N ASP A 184 -10.76 -2.91 -25.27
CA ASP A 184 -10.37 -1.90 -26.26
C ASP A 184 -9.88 -0.64 -25.51
N PRO A 185 -8.56 -0.48 -25.30
CA PRO A 185 -8.00 0.63 -24.53
C PRO A 185 -8.28 2.02 -25.11
N MET A 186 -8.66 2.08 -26.41
CA MET A 186 -9.03 3.33 -27.08
C MET A 186 -10.48 3.74 -26.84
N ASN A 187 -11.29 2.84 -26.30
CA ASN A 187 -12.71 3.05 -26.00
C ASN A 187 -13.06 2.36 -24.68
N PRO A 188 -12.48 2.77 -23.54
CA PRO A 188 -12.77 2.18 -22.24
C PRO A 188 -14.25 2.36 -21.86
N VAL A 189 -14.82 1.36 -21.19
CA VAL A 189 -16.23 1.35 -20.79
C VAL A 189 -16.33 1.07 -19.29
N VAL A 190 -16.98 1.94 -18.53
CA VAL A 190 -17.25 1.70 -17.13
C VAL A 190 -18.14 0.46 -16.95
N LEU A 191 -17.72 -0.47 -16.11
CA LEU A 191 -18.50 -1.64 -15.70
C LEU A 191 -19.23 -1.33 -14.39
N THR A 192 -18.49 -0.85 -13.40
CA THR A 192 -19.01 -0.27 -12.17
C THR A 192 -18.07 0.81 -11.68
N ALA A 193 -18.55 1.70 -10.85
CA ALA A 193 -17.76 2.73 -10.19
C ALA A 193 -18.18 2.84 -8.73
N HIS A 194 -17.25 3.29 -7.87
CA HIS A 194 -17.53 3.60 -6.47
C HIS A 194 -18.12 2.42 -5.68
N THR A 195 -17.65 1.20 -5.96
CA THR A 195 -18.05 0.01 -5.19
C THR A 195 -17.09 -0.14 -4.01
N GLY A 196 -17.64 -0.30 -2.83
CA GLY A 196 -16.90 -0.53 -1.61
C GLY A 196 -17.73 -1.26 -0.59
N ASP A 197 -17.39 -1.14 0.67
CA ASP A 197 -18.21 -1.66 1.74
C ASP A 197 -19.52 -0.85 1.86
N ASN A 198 -20.61 -1.57 1.98
CA ASN A 198 -21.91 -1.05 2.31
C ASN A 198 -22.39 -1.82 3.53
N ASP A 199 -21.68 -1.75 4.67
CA ASP A 199 -22.07 -2.47 5.87
C ASP A 199 -23.51 -2.16 6.25
N PRO A 200 -24.42 -3.14 6.13
CA PRO A 200 -25.82 -2.94 6.51
C PRO A 200 -26.03 -2.93 8.03
N GLY A 201 -25.02 -3.11 8.83
CA GLY A 201 -25.06 -3.29 10.27
C GLY A 201 -24.25 -2.33 11.11
N GLY A 202 -23.30 -1.64 10.52
CA GLY A 202 -22.36 -0.76 11.18
C GLY A 202 -22.72 0.72 11.16
N PHE A 203 -21.77 1.52 11.49
CA PHE A 203 -21.79 2.95 11.22
C PHE A 203 -21.58 3.11 9.74
N VAL A 204 -22.65 3.24 8.98
CA VAL A 204 -22.58 3.42 7.53
C VAL A 204 -21.59 4.52 7.24
N SER A 205 -20.39 4.14 6.84
CA SER A 205 -19.56 5.02 6.10
C SER A 205 -20.22 5.22 4.75
N GLU A 206 -20.80 6.38 4.54
CA GLU A 206 -21.32 6.74 3.21
C GLU A 206 -20.15 7.08 2.28
N PHE A 207 -18.89 6.93 2.74
CA PHE A 207 -17.75 7.56 2.08
C PHE A 207 -16.79 6.59 1.41
N ASN A 208 -16.61 5.33 1.86
CA ASN A 208 -15.70 4.35 1.25
C ASN A 208 -14.39 5.00 0.76
N GLN A 209 -13.55 5.46 1.68
CA GLN A 209 -12.28 6.11 1.36
C GLN A 209 -11.24 5.05 0.98
N ILE A 210 -11.31 4.57 -0.24
CA ILE A 210 -10.44 3.46 -0.68
C ILE A 210 -9.09 3.98 -1.13
N HIS A 211 -8.05 3.62 -0.38
CA HIS A 211 -6.67 4.02 -0.62
C HIS A 211 -5.98 3.13 -1.64
N SER A 212 -6.06 1.81 -1.51
CA SER A 212 -5.46 0.85 -2.42
C SER A 212 -6.40 -0.31 -2.75
N SER A 213 -6.11 -1.06 -3.82
CA SER A 213 -6.88 -2.21 -4.23
C SER A 213 -6.05 -3.21 -5.04
N PHE A 214 -6.36 -4.51 -4.90
CA PHE A 214 -5.72 -5.56 -5.69
C PHE A 214 -6.75 -6.60 -6.17
N ALA A 215 -6.78 -6.89 -7.47
CA ALA A 215 -7.69 -7.85 -8.06
C ALA A 215 -6.99 -9.14 -8.49
N TRP A 216 -7.66 -10.29 -8.33
CA TRP A 216 -7.16 -11.58 -8.78
C TRP A 216 -8.28 -12.49 -9.28
N GLN A 217 -7.92 -13.45 -10.12
CA GLN A 217 -8.84 -14.49 -10.56
C GLN A 217 -8.42 -15.86 -10.01
N ALA A 218 -9.33 -16.56 -9.36
CA ALA A 218 -9.18 -17.92 -8.85
C ALA A 218 -10.17 -18.87 -9.56
N GLY A 219 -9.71 -19.60 -10.55
CA GLY A 219 -10.54 -20.49 -11.35
C GLY A 219 -11.53 -19.71 -12.22
N ASP A 220 -12.85 -19.93 -12.03
CA ASP A 220 -13.93 -19.25 -12.76
C ASP A 220 -14.50 -18.03 -12.02
N LYS A 221 -13.89 -17.65 -10.91
CA LYS A 221 -14.25 -16.51 -10.08
C LYS A 221 -13.14 -15.47 -10.03
N ALA A 222 -13.52 -14.22 -9.85
CA ALA A 222 -12.60 -13.11 -9.68
C ALA A 222 -12.99 -12.27 -8.44
N TYR A 223 -11.99 -11.66 -7.83
CA TYR A 223 -12.12 -10.94 -6.57
C TYR A 223 -11.28 -9.65 -6.61
N VAL A 224 -11.62 -8.73 -5.74
CA VAL A 224 -10.79 -7.56 -5.40
C VAL A 224 -10.77 -7.41 -3.89
N VAL A 225 -9.59 -7.17 -3.33
CA VAL A 225 -9.40 -6.70 -1.96
C VAL A 225 -9.22 -5.19 -2.01
N ILE A 226 -9.71 -4.49 -1.01
CA ILE A 226 -9.65 -3.03 -0.91
C ILE A 226 -9.15 -2.62 0.47
N VAL A 227 -8.49 -1.47 0.53
CA VAL A 227 -8.12 -0.76 1.76
C VAL A 227 -9.09 0.37 1.96
N ASP A 228 -9.90 0.31 3.03
CA ASP A 228 -10.77 1.42 3.44
C ASP A 228 -10.13 2.19 4.59
N ASP A 229 -9.71 3.43 4.32
CA ASP A 229 -9.09 4.31 5.31
C ASP A 229 -10.02 4.76 6.45
N GLU A 230 -11.29 4.42 6.37
CA GLU A 230 -12.22 4.69 7.45
C GLU A 230 -12.29 3.57 8.48
N GLU A 231 -11.87 2.37 8.10
CA GLU A 231 -11.90 1.16 8.94
C GLU A 231 -10.51 0.59 9.24
N PHE A 232 -9.49 1.31 9.01
CA PHE A 232 -8.04 1.16 9.26
C PHE A 232 -7.46 -0.27 9.40
N THR A 233 -8.14 -1.17 10.11
CA THR A 233 -7.62 -2.49 10.47
C THR A 233 -8.25 -3.61 9.69
N ASP A 234 -9.24 -3.31 8.86
CA ASP A 234 -10.07 -4.29 8.20
C ASP A 234 -9.57 -4.61 6.80
N VAL A 235 -9.82 -5.84 6.40
CA VAL A 235 -9.49 -6.39 5.08
C VAL A 235 -10.77 -6.75 4.37
N ASP A 236 -11.18 -5.92 3.42
CA ASP A 236 -12.42 -6.08 2.70
C ASP A 236 -12.23 -6.79 1.37
N ILE A 237 -13.06 -7.79 1.10
CA ILE A 237 -13.01 -8.56 -0.14
C ILE A 237 -14.36 -8.53 -0.85
N LEU A 238 -14.33 -8.17 -2.14
CA LEU A 238 -15.49 -8.23 -3.03
C LEU A 238 -15.30 -9.32 -4.09
N GLU A 239 -16.37 -10.02 -4.46
CA GLU A 239 -16.40 -10.88 -5.66
C GLU A 239 -16.75 -10.03 -6.89
N ILE A 240 -15.87 -10.01 -7.88
CA ILE A 240 -15.99 -9.31 -9.17
C ILE A 240 -16.10 -10.28 -10.35
N THR A 241 -16.59 -11.50 -10.12
CA THR A 241 -16.86 -12.51 -11.18
C THR A 241 -17.74 -11.94 -12.30
N ASP A 242 -18.71 -11.10 -11.93
CA ASP A 242 -19.41 -10.16 -12.82
C ASP A 242 -18.98 -8.74 -12.44
N PRO A 243 -17.99 -8.16 -13.14
CA PRO A 243 -17.43 -6.87 -12.74
C PRO A 243 -18.40 -5.68 -12.92
N ALA A 244 -19.57 -5.91 -13.53
CA ALA A 244 -20.66 -4.93 -13.58
C ALA A 244 -21.58 -5.02 -12.36
N ASN A 245 -21.48 -6.06 -11.55
CA ASN A 245 -22.29 -6.29 -10.37
C ASN A 245 -21.44 -6.92 -9.23
N PRO A 246 -20.46 -6.20 -8.68
CA PRO A 246 -19.64 -6.67 -7.57
C PRO A 246 -20.49 -7.03 -6.34
N VAL A 247 -19.99 -7.97 -5.55
CA VAL A 247 -20.66 -8.45 -4.33
C VAL A 247 -19.67 -8.45 -3.17
N PHE A 248 -19.94 -7.72 -2.13
CA PHE A 248 -19.18 -7.76 -0.88
C PHE A 248 -19.22 -9.15 -0.27
N LEU A 249 -18.08 -9.71 0.12
CA LEU A 249 -17.96 -11.07 0.61
C LEU A 249 -17.59 -11.16 2.07
N SER A 250 -16.58 -10.42 2.48
CA SER A 250 -16.01 -10.55 3.83
C SER A 250 -15.28 -9.28 4.23
N GLU A 251 -15.27 -9.09 5.52
CA GLU A 251 -14.53 -8.12 6.29
C GLU A 251 -13.78 -8.89 7.37
N LEU A 252 -12.52 -8.58 7.59
CA LEU A 252 -11.65 -9.23 8.56
C LEU A 252 -10.86 -8.18 9.34
N ASP A 253 -11.20 -7.99 10.62
CA ASP A 253 -10.45 -7.10 11.50
C ASP A 253 -9.14 -7.77 11.97
N LEU A 254 -7.98 -7.21 11.57
CA LEU A 254 -6.67 -7.73 11.92
C LEU A 254 -6.32 -7.53 13.40
N ASN A 255 -7.02 -6.65 14.11
CA ASN A 255 -6.87 -6.53 15.57
C ASN A 255 -7.27 -7.82 16.33
N ASP A 256 -8.06 -8.69 15.71
CA ASP A 256 -8.40 -9.99 16.31
C ASP A 256 -7.19 -10.94 16.41
N PHE A 257 -6.07 -10.63 15.76
CA PHE A 257 -4.89 -11.51 15.61
C PHE A 257 -3.60 -11.01 16.28
N ASP A 258 -3.64 -9.92 17.02
CA ASP A 258 -2.47 -9.38 17.74
C ASP A 258 -1.29 -9.06 16.78
N VAL A 259 -1.61 -8.52 15.62
CA VAL A 259 -0.62 -8.11 14.61
C VAL A 259 0.01 -6.75 14.90
N ALA A 260 -0.61 -5.96 15.78
CA ALA A 260 -0.01 -4.71 16.24
C ALA A 260 1.16 -5.00 17.17
N GLN A 261 2.31 -4.41 16.92
CA GLN A 261 3.49 -4.58 17.78
C GLN A 261 3.31 -3.75 19.05
N GLU A 262 2.78 -4.36 20.12
CA GLU A 262 2.50 -3.69 21.40
C GLU A 262 3.70 -2.92 21.98
N GLU A 263 4.93 -3.37 21.69
CA GLU A 263 6.16 -2.71 22.17
C GLU A 263 6.36 -1.35 21.50
N LEU A 264 6.05 -1.22 20.21
CA LEU A 264 6.06 0.06 19.49
C LEU A 264 4.94 0.97 19.99
N LEU A 265 3.75 0.43 20.18
CA LEU A 265 2.60 1.16 20.73
C LEU A 265 2.86 1.78 22.10
N ASN A 266 3.60 1.08 22.96
CA ASN A 266 3.87 1.52 24.32
C ASN A 266 4.96 2.59 24.44
N ASN A 267 5.71 2.89 23.40
CA ASN A 267 6.87 3.79 23.45
C ASN A 267 6.62 5.19 22.84
N GLY A 268 5.38 5.47 22.44
CA GLY A 268 4.97 6.80 22.04
C GLY A 268 5.35 7.23 20.63
N ASN A 269 6.02 6.38 19.88
CA ASN A 269 6.32 6.60 18.46
C ASN A 269 5.23 5.99 17.55
N PHE A 270 4.05 5.87 18.08
CA PHE A 270 2.94 5.27 17.39
C PHE A 270 2.44 6.17 16.27
N GLN A 271 2.68 5.80 15.03
CA GLN A 271 2.01 6.37 13.86
C GLN A 271 0.68 5.66 13.62
N GLY A 272 0.62 4.34 13.73
CA GLY A 272 -0.58 3.54 13.65
C GLY A 272 -0.31 2.18 13.00
N SER A 273 -1.05 1.18 13.42
CA SER A 273 -1.12 -0.09 12.69
C SER A 273 -2.41 -0.08 11.89
N PHE A 274 -2.28 -0.01 10.57
CA PHE A 274 -3.41 0.04 9.63
C PHE A 274 -3.02 -0.62 8.32
N LEU A 275 -4.00 -1.13 7.60
CA LEU A 275 -3.79 -1.70 6.29
C LEU A 275 -3.48 -0.58 5.28
N HIS A 276 -2.42 -0.75 4.50
CA HIS A 276 -2.03 0.23 3.49
C HIS A 276 -2.07 -0.34 2.06
N ASP A 277 -1.45 -1.49 1.84
CA ASP A 277 -1.41 -2.11 0.51
C ASP A 277 -1.41 -3.64 0.60
N MET A 278 -1.68 -4.30 -0.52
CA MET A 278 -1.72 -5.75 -0.57
C MET A 278 -1.44 -6.33 -1.96
N VAL A 279 -0.96 -7.56 -1.99
CA VAL A 279 -0.87 -8.38 -3.19
C VAL A 279 -1.39 -9.80 -2.94
N VAL A 280 -1.97 -10.43 -3.96
CA VAL A 280 -2.48 -11.81 -3.86
C VAL A 280 -1.84 -12.69 -4.91
N LYS A 281 -1.35 -13.86 -4.49
CA LYS A 281 -0.67 -14.82 -5.38
C LYS A 281 -1.01 -16.26 -5.03
N GLU A 282 -1.16 -17.14 -6.04
CA GLU A 282 -1.25 -18.58 -5.81
C GLU A 282 0.15 -19.15 -5.58
N ILE A 283 0.40 -19.65 -4.37
CA ILE A 283 1.68 -20.23 -3.96
C ILE A 283 1.44 -21.65 -3.45
N ASP A 284 2.08 -22.65 -4.04
CA ASP A 284 1.94 -24.08 -3.68
C ASP A 284 0.47 -24.58 -3.66
N GLY A 285 -0.41 -23.96 -4.46
CA GLY A 285 -1.84 -24.29 -4.55
C GLY A 285 -2.69 -23.62 -3.48
N THR A 286 -2.16 -22.63 -2.78
CA THR A 286 -2.86 -21.77 -1.83
C THR A 286 -2.85 -20.35 -2.34
N TRP A 287 -4.02 -19.73 -2.46
CA TRP A 287 -4.12 -18.29 -2.69
C TRP A 287 -3.70 -17.58 -1.40
N THR A 288 -2.58 -16.92 -1.47
CA THR A 288 -1.96 -16.23 -0.34
C THR A 288 -2.01 -14.73 -0.57
N MET A 289 -2.59 -14.00 0.37
CA MET A 289 -2.59 -12.54 0.40
C MET A 289 -1.47 -12.07 1.31
N LEU A 290 -0.70 -11.12 0.85
CA LEU A 290 0.35 -10.43 1.58
C LEU A 290 -0.14 -8.99 1.77
N LEU A 291 -0.20 -8.57 3.01
CA LEU A 291 -0.68 -7.27 3.44
C LEU A 291 0.47 -6.46 4.00
N SER A 292 0.51 -5.19 3.68
CA SER A 292 1.37 -4.18 4.32
C SER A 292 0.55 -3.46 5.37
N TYR A 293 0.93 -3.60 6.65
CA TYR A 293 0.14 -3.20 7.79
C TYR A 293 0.83 -2.13 8.63
N TRP A 294 1.43 -1.15 7.97
CA TRP A 294 2.16 0.00 8.51
C TRP A 294 3.08 -0.39 9.68
N ASP A 295 2.89 0.16 10.90
CA ASP A 295 3.71 -0.20 12.07
C ASP A 295 3.56 -1.65 12.52
N GLY A 296 2.51 -2.35 12.06
CA GLY A 296 2.31 -3.78 12.27
C GLY A 296 3.17 -4.68 11.39
N GLY A 297 3.87 -4.13 10.38
CA GLY A 297 4.70 -4.91 9.46
C GLY A 297 3.88 -5.61 8.37
N TRP A 298 4.29 -6.82 7.97
CA TRP A 298 3.65 -7.56 6.89
C TRP A 298 2.91 -8.78 7.41
N VAL A 299 1.70 -9.01 6.87
CA VAL A 299 0.79 -10.07 7.31
C VAL A 299 0.48 -11.01 6.14
N LEU A 300 0.37 -12.31 6.39
CA LEU A 300 -0.05 -13.31 5.42
C LEU A 300 -1.40 -13.91 5.79
N LEU A 301 -2.32 -13.94 4.80
CA LEU A 301 -3.60 -14.62 4.90
C LEU A 301 -3.73 -15.73 3.84
N ASP A 302 -4.40 -16.84 4.19
CA ASP A 302 -4.94 -17.82 3.22
C ASP A 302 -6.32 -17.34 2.76
N VAL A 303 -6.44 -17.04 1.48
CA VAL A 303 -7.67 -16.58 0.83
C VAL A 303 -8.20 -17.57 -0.20
N ASN A 304 -7.97 -18.87 -0.01
CA ASN A 304 -8.61 -19.94 -0.82
C ASN A 304 -10.15 -19.89 -0.72
N ASP A 305 -10.67 -19.47 0.41
CA ASP A 305 -12.07 -19.09 0.59
C ASP A 305 -12.13 -17.60 0.93
N PRO A 306 -12.28 -16.70 -0.06
CA PRO A 306 -12.26 -15.27 0.17
C PRO A 306 -13.42 -14.74 1.04
N ALA A 307 -14.46 -15.55 1.27
CA ALA A 307 -15.51 -15.23 2.21
C ALA A 307 -15.15 -15.55 3.69
N ASN A 308 -14.03 -16.24 3.92
CA ASN A 308 -13.52 -16.61 5.23
C ASN A 308 -11.98 -16.62 5.20
N PRO A 309 -11.31 -15.47 5.06
CA PRO A 309 -9.85 -15.39 5.09
C PRO A 309 -9.30 -15.98 6.40
N VAL A 310 -8.12 -16.58 6.35
CA VAL A 310 -7.49 -17.21 7.51
C VAL A 310 -6.10 -16.64 7.72
N PHE A 311 -5.85 -16.10 8.89
CA PHE A 311 -4.52 -15.64 9.29
C PHE A 311 -3.50 -16.78 9.25
N ILE A 312 -2.35 -16.52 8.64
CA ILE A 312 -1.23 -17.47 8.55
C ILE A 312 -0.11 -17.07 9.51
N ASN A 313 0.42 -15.87 9.37
CA ASN A 313 1.56 -15.36 10.11
C ASN A 313 1.72 -13.86 9.86
N ASP A 314 2.50 -13.20 10.71
CA ASP A 314 2.90 -11.80 10.59
C ASP A 314 4.41 -11.63 10.83
N SER A 315 4.95 -10.48 10.46
CA SER A 315 6.33 -10.12 10.68
C SER A 315 6.48 -9.26 11.92
N GLU A 316 7.71 -9.26 12.47
CA GLU A 316 8.12 -8.36 13.54
C GLU A 316 9.21 -7.43 13.02
N TYR A 317 9.16 -6.16 13.37
CA TYR A 317 10.29 -5.27 13.14
C TYR A 317 11.44 -5.63 14.09
N PRO A 318 12.68 -5.72 13.58
CA PRO A 318 13.82 -6.08 14.43
C PRO A 318 14.13 -4.98 15.44
N TYR A 319 14.31 -5.37 16.71
CA TYR A 319 14.74 -4.48 17.77
C TYR A 319 16.09 -4.94 18.33
N PRO A 320 17.13 -4.10 18.38
CA PRO A 320 17.21 -2.74 17.82
C PRO A 320 17.11 -2.72 16.29
N ASP A 321 16.86 -1.54 15.71
CA ASP A 321 16.79 -1.38 14.25
C ASP A 321 18.05 -1.89 13.56
N SER A 322 17.89 -2.48 12.37
CA SER A 322 18.98 -3.18 11.69
C SER A 322 19.97 -2.23 10.99
N LEU A 323 19.54 -1.04 10.58
CA LEU A 323 20.37 -0.02 9.94
C LEU A 323 20.79 1.09 10.91
N PHE A 324 19.94 1.42 11.89
CA PHE A 324 20.21 2.40 12.95
C PHE A 324 20.10 1.76 14.35
N PRO A 325 21.03 0.91 14.76
CA PRO A 325 20.93 0.19 16.04
C PRO A 325 21.00 1.09 17.30
N GLU A 326 21.33 2.36 17.17
CA GLU A 326 21.25 3.38 18.22
C GLU A 326 19.87 3.97 18.40
N VAL A 327 18.99 3.84 17.40
CA VAL A 327 17.59 4.24 17.51
C VAL A 327 16.86 3.25 18.43
N PRO A 328 16.14 3.74 19.45
CA PRO A 328 15.55 2.85 20.46
C PRO A 328 14.49 1.91 19.89
N PHE A 329 13.74 2.34 18.87
CA PHE A 329 12.70 1.55 18.22
C PHE A 329 12.71 1.81 16.71
N PRO A 330 12.50 0.78 15.89
CA PRO A 330 12.26 0.99 14.46
C PRO A 330 11.00 1.86 14.26
N GLU A 331 10.95 2.61 13.19
CA GLU A 331 9.80 3.46 12.92
C GLU A 331 8.59 2.62 12.49
N GLY A 332 8.79 1.67 11.62
CA GLY A 332 7.73 0.88 11.03
C GLY A 332 7.49 1.27 9.57
N ASN A 333 6.26 1.63 9.22
CA ASN A 333 5.85 2.14 7.91
C ASN A 333 5.86 1.09 6.79
N ALA A 334 5.43 -0.17 7.05
CA ALA A 334 5.25 -1.17 6.01
C ALA A 334 4.21 -0.69 4.98
N HIS A 335 4.72 -0.19 3.85
CA HIS A 335 3.94 0.47 2.83
C HIS A 335 3.45 -0.51 1.76
N GLN A 336 4.38 -1.15 1.05
CA GLN A 336 4.08 -2.09 -0.03
C GLN A 336 4.96 -3.35 0.11
N ALA A 337 4.53 -4.46 -0.45
CA ALA A 337 5.35 -5.66 -0.49
C ALA A 337 5.10 -6.52 -1.73
N GLU A 338 6.14 -7.24 -2.15
CA GLU A 338 6.09 -8.11 -3.31
C GLU A 338 6.63 -9.51 -3.00
N PHE A 339 5.96 -10.55 -3.47
CA PHE A 339 6.52 -11.90 -3.45
C PHE A 339 7.67 -12.03 -4.44
N SER A 340 8.75 -12.65 -4.01
CA SER A 340 9.85 -12.98 -4.91
C SER A 340 9.40 -13.90 -6.05
N THR A 341 10.13 -13.88 -7.16
CA THR A 341 9.86 -14.70 -8.37
C THR A 341 9.77 -16.19 -8.11
N ASN A 342 10.40 -16.69 -7.07
CA ASN A 342 10.43 -18.11 -6.69
C ASN A 342 9.71 -18.38 -5.36
N ASP A 343 8.97 -17.41 -4.86
CA ASP A 343 8.15 -17.50 -3.66
C ASP A 343 8.90 -17.84 -2.36
N ASP A 344 10.24 -17.72 -2.35
CA ASP A 344 11.04 -17.99 -1.15
C ASP A 344 11.12 -16.78 -0.21
N PHE A 345 10.94 -15.56 -0.75
CA PHE A 345 11.16 -14.29 -0.05
C PHE A 345 10.00 -13.32 -0.25
N ILE A 346 9.89 -12.38 0.67
CA ILE A 346 9.09 -11.16 0.54
C ILE A 346 10.06 -9.97 0.50
N ILE A 347 9.78 -9.01 -0.37
CA ILE A 347 10.47 -7.73 -0.48
C ILE A 347 9.46 -6.70 0.01
N GLY A 348 9.64 -6.19 1.20
CA GLY A 348 8.81 -5.14 1.77
C GLY A 348 9.50 -3.79 1.64
N THR A 349 8.71 -2.74 1.52
CA THR A 349 9.19 -1.35 1.50
C THR A 349 8.56 -0.60 2.66
N ASP A 350 9.39 0.12 3.40
CA ASP A 350 8.93 1.07 4.40
C ASP A 350 8.94 2.45 3.76
N GLU A 351 7.81 3.13 3.74
CA GLU A 351 7.74 4.50 3.28
C GLU A 351 7.89 5.47 4.45
N ASP A 352 8.72 6.48 4.25
CA ASP A 352 8.95 7.49 5.26
C ASP A 352 9.12 8.86 4.60
N PHE A 353 8.38 9.84 5.06
CA PHE A 353 8.39 11.21 4.56
C PHE A 353 9.25 12.15 5.38
N SER A 354 9.90 11.67 6.43
CA SER A 354 10.80 12.47 7.24
C SER A 354 11.96 11.64 7.75
N PRO A 355 13.21 12.02 7.47
CA PRO A 355 14.38 11.33 7.99
C PRO A 355 14.64 11.63 9.48
N ASN A 356 13.74 12.38 10.09
CA ASN A 356 13.79 12.73 11.50
C ASN A 356 12.42 12.60 12.11
N ARG A 357 12.36 12.04 13.31
CA ARG A 357 11.15 12.00 14.13
C ARG A 357 11.39 12.62 15.48
N LEU A 358 10.33 12.83 16.21
CA LEU A 358 10.43 13.28 17.59
C LEU A 358 11.06 12.19 18.48
N ASP A 359 12.24 12.45 19.04
CA ASP A 359 12.86 11.54 20.00
C ASP A 359 12.04 11.46 21.30
N ALA A 360 11.67 12.63 21.84
CA ALA A 360 10.86 12.72 23.05
C ALA A 360 10.19 14.09 23.18
N PHE A 361 8.98 14.09 23.75
CA PHE A 361 8.35 15.27 24.33
C PHE A 361 8.54 15.22 25.86
N ASN A 362 9.32 16.14 26.40
CA ASN A 362 9.67 16.17 27.81
C ASN A 362 9.05 17.38 28.53
N ILE A 363 8.41 17.16 29.67
CA ILE A 363 8.19 18.21 30.66
C ILE A 363 9.45 18.29 31.49
N THR A 364 10.16 19.42 31.48
CA THR A 364 11.50 19.56 32.08
C THR A 364 11.50 20.18 33.46
N SER A 365 10.41 20.84 33.86
CA SER A 365 10.26 21.45 35.17
C SER A 365 9.04 20.91 35.93
N GLY A 366 8.91 21.31 37.19
CA GLY A 366 7.76 21.01 38.03
C GLY A 366 7.69 19.59 38.57
N PRO A 367 6.56 19.23 39.24
CA PRO A 367 6.42 17.95 39.94
C PRO A 367 6.17 16.76 38.99
N ASN A 368 5.80 17.02 37.74
CA ASN A 368 5.42 16.03 36.74
C ASN A 368 6.46 15.93 35.61
N ALA A 369 7.70 16.38 35.85
CA ALA A 369 8.78 16.27 34.89
C ALA A 369 9.02 14.83 34.48
N GLY A 370 9.12 14.62 33.13
CA GLY A 370 9.27 13.29 32.53
C GLY A 370 9.02 13.32 31.04
N ALA A 371 9.26 12.18 30.38
CA ALA A 371 9.02 11.97 28.96
C ALA A 371 7.59 11.52 28.71
N PHE A 372 7.01 12.01 27.63
CA PHE A 372 5.66 11.68 27.17
C PHE A 372 5.66 11.42 25.66
N PRO A 373 4.69 10.67 25.16
CA PRO A 373 4.47 10.50 23.74
C PRO A 373 4.19 11.83 23.01
N GLY A 374 4.65 11.92 21.78
CA GLY A 374 4.42 13.05 20.90
C GLY A 374 4.87 12.77 19.48
N GLY A 375 4.60 13.68 18.59
CA GLY A 375 5.03 13.67 17.21
C GLY A 375 5.39 15.08 16.74
N GLU A 376 5.93 15.18 15.55
CA GLU A 376 6.23 16.44 14.84
C GLU A 376 5.23 16.66 13.71
N PHE A 377 4.83 17.90 13.45
CA PHE A 377 4.00 18.20 12.29
C PHE A 377 4.89 18.37 11.05
N GLY A 378 4.76 17.46 10.07
CA GLY A 378 5.61 17.40 8.90
C GLY A 378 5.63 18.67 8.03
N PHE A 379 4.54 19.44 8.03
CA PHE A 379 4.43 20.69 7.27
C PHE A 379 5.00 21.93 7.97
N THR A 380 5.59 21.80 9.15
CA THR A 380 6.15 22.92 9.92
C THR A 380 7.66 23.00 9.78
N VAL A 381 8.28 24.02 10.39
CA VAL A 381 9.75 24.09 10.42
C VAL A 381 10.28 22.90 11.21
N PRO A 382 11.09 22.01 10.59
CA PRO A 382 11.56 20.81 11.25
C PRO A 382 12.38 21.11 12.52
N LEU A 383 12.13 20.36 13.62
CA LEU A 383 12.89 20.47 14.86
C LEU A 383 14.39 20.31 14.62
N ALA A 384 14.79 19.39 13.74
CA ALA A 384 16.18 19.17 13.38
C ALA A 384 16.90 20.40 12.82
N THR A 385 16.18 21.43 12.38
CA THR A 385 16.74 22.70 11.89
C THR A 385 16.94 23.75 13.00
N TYR A 386 16.37 23.52 14.19
CA TYR A 386 16.60 24.36 15.34
C TYR A 386 17.99 24.17 15.94
N PRO A 387 18.51 25.12 16.73
CA PRO A 387 19.78 24.95 17.43
C PRO A 387 19.77 23.65 18.28
N ASP A 388 20.80 22.83 18.11
CA ASP A 388 20.93 21.53 18.79
C ASP A 388 19.82 20.51 18.46
N GLY A 389 18.98 20.77 17.40
CA GLY A 389 17.89 19.90 16.98
C GLY A 389 16.71 19.86 17.93
N GLU A 390 16.48 20.91 18.72
CA GLU A 390 15.45 20.91 19.74
C GLU A 390 14.78 22.28 19.90
N ILE A 391 13.55 22.27 20.42
CA ILE A 391 12.90 23.41 21.07
C ILE A 391 12.89 23.15 22.57
N ASN A 392 13.14 24.19 23.37
CA ASN A 392 13.00 24.11 24.80
C ASN A 392 12.59 25.46 25.38
N GLY A 393 11.72 25.49 26.38
CA GLY A 393 11.35 26.75 27.03
C GLY A 393 10.04 26.70 27.79
N PRO A 394 9.66 27.88 28.32
CA PRO A 394 8.44 28.05 29.10
C PRO A 394 7.19 28.01 28.22
N THR A 395 6.11 27.50 28.79
CA THR A 395 4.84 27.33 28.11
C THR A 395 3.72 28.20 28.64
N ILE A 396 2.72 28.50 27.79
CA ILE A 396 1.50 29.18 28.17
C ILE A 396 0.30 28.61 27.41
N TYR A 397 -0.83 28.42 28.09
CA TYR A 397 -2.04 27.88 27.48
C TYR A 397 -2.76 28.93 26.63
N GLY A 398 -3.01 28.59 25.37
CA GLY A 398 -3.67 29.44 24.36
C GLY A 398 -5.13 29.08 24.04
N GLY A 399 -5.69 28.06 24.70
CA GLY A 399 -7.04 27.58 24.33
C GLY A 399 -7.01 26.71 23.09
N LEU A 400 -8.01 26.83 22.23
CA LEU A 400 -8.05 26.14 20.94
C LEU A 400 -7.16 26.82 19.89
N ALA A 401 -6.74 28.06 20.09
CA ALA A 401 -5.94 28.84 19.16
C ALA A 401 -6.53 28.94 17.74
N CYS A 402 -7.85 28.91 17.61
CA CYS A 402 -8.53 29.05 16.33
C CYS A 402 -8.69 30.51 15.91
N PRO A 403 -8.70 30.85 14.61
CA PRO A 403 -8.95 32.19 14.12
C PRO A 403 -10.40 32.60 14.38
N SER A 404 -10.63 33.92 14.62
CA SER A 404 -11.97 34.47 14.67
C SER A 404 -12.44 34.86 13.28
N ASN A 405 -13.36 34.10 12.72
CA ASN A 405 -13.90 34.29 11.37
C ASN A 405 -15.38 33.87 11.29
N GLU A 406 -15.98 33.87 10.08
CA GLU A 406 -17.38 33.51 9.88
C GLU A 406 -17.63 32.01 10.13
N GLU A 407 -16.62 31.18 9.94
CA GLU A 407 -16.70 29.72 10.09
C GLU A 407 -16.68 29.28 11.55
N TYR A 408 -15.75 29.81 12.34
CA TYR A 408 -15.55 29.40 13.74
C TYR A 408 -16.13 30.39 14.75
N GLY A 409 -16.70 31.54 14.29
CA GLY A 409 -17.23 32.58 15.15
C GLY A 409 -16.18 33.38 15.93
N ASP A 410 -16.61 34.07 17.01
CA ASP A 410 -15.70 34.83 17.88
C ASP A 410 -14.90 33.86 18.79
N GLN A 411 -13.62 33.68 18.54
CA GLN A 411 -12.72 32.89 19.35
C GLN A 411 -11.97 33.73 20.39
N PRO A 412 -11.68 33.18 21.58
CA PRO A 412 -10.82 33.83 22.54
C PRO A 412 -9.42 34.08 21.96
N PRO A 413 -8.85 35.29 22.07
CA PRO A 413 -7.51 35.53 21.57
C PRO A 413 -6.48 34.74 22.40
N VAL A 414 -5.45 34.23 21.74
CA VAL A 414 -4.28 33.67 22.43
C VAL A 414 -3.54 34.74 23.20
N PRO A 415 -2.85 34.42 24.32
CA PRO A 415 -2.01 35.37 25.03
C PRO A 415 -0.92 35.94 24.12
N ASP A 416 -0.50 37.17 24.34
CA ASP A 416 0.68 37.71 23.64
C ASP A 416 1.97 37.02 24.10
N ALA A 417 2.83 36.65 23.17
CA ALA A 417 4.06 35.92 23.46
C ALA A 417 5.02 36.68 24.39
N SER A 418 4.90 38.01 24.51
CA SER A 418 5.64 38.81 25.49
C SER A 418 5.26 38.51 26.97
N SER A 419 4.20 37.72 27.17
CA SER A 419 3.82 37.23 28.51
C SER A 419 4.81 36.17 29.03
N LEU A 420 5.60 35.53 28.16
CA LEU A 420 6.66 34.62 28.52
C LEU A 420 8.01 35.34 28.59
N THR A 421 8.79 34.99 29.61
CA THR A 421 10.19 35.44 29.76
C THR A 421 11.06 34.22 29.47
N VAL A 422 11.98 34.34 28.52
CA VAL A 422 12.90 33.28 28.10
C VAL A 422 14.33 33.66 28.41
N GLU A 423 15.15 32.66 28.72
CA GLU A 423 16.62 32.80 28.81
C GLU A 423 17.22 32.68 27.40
N PRO A 424 18.46 33.10 27.17
CA PRO A 424 19.10 32.92 25.85
C PRO A 424 19.20 31.47 25.42
N GLY A 425 18.54 31.12 24.31
CA GLY A 425 18.46 29.75 23.77
C GLY A 425 17.18 29.03 24.17
N GLU A 426 16.21 29.72 24.75
CA GLU A 426 14.89 29.18 25.01
C GLU A 426 13.87 29.81 24.06
N GLU A 427 12.86 29.02 23.67
CA GLU A 427 11.72 29.38 22.84
C GLU A 427 10.50 29.74 23.68
N LYS A 428 9.69 30.65 23.17
CA LYS A 428 8.34 30.97 23.72
C LYS A 428 7.35 29.98 23.10
N ILE A 429 6.78 29.11 23.91
CA ILE A 429 5.98 28.01 23.44
C ILE A 429 4.50 28.19 23.79
N LEU A 430 3.63 28.24 22.78
CA LEU A 430 2.18 28.19 22.96
C LEU A 430 1.73 26.73 23.11
N VAL A 431 0.84 26.47 24.05
CA VAL A 431 0.15 25.18 24.15
C VAL A 431 -1.31 25.36 23.73
N ALA A 432 -1.75 24.65 22.74
CA ALA A 432 -3.13 24.64 22.26
C ALA A 432 -3.76 23.26 22.40
N LEU A 433 -5.09 23.18 22.43
CA LEU A 433 -5.81 21.92 22.32
C LEU A 433 -6.29 21.72 20.88
N ARG A 434 -6.31 20.44 20.45
CA ARG A 434 -6.94 19.98 19.22
C ARG A 434 -8.43 20.35 19.19
N GLY A 435 -9.00 20.41 17.99
CA GLY A 435 -10.44 20.57 17.74
C GLY A 435 -10.84 21.95 17.21
N LEU A 436 -11.99 22.02 16.59
CA LEU A 436 -12.69 23.15 16.00
C LEU A 436 -12.12 23.63 14.66
N CYS A 437 -10.84 23.91 14.54
CA CYS A 437 -10.19 24.41 13.33
C CYS A 437 -8.96 23.55 12.99
N PHE A 438 -8.43 23.72 11.78
CA PHE A 438 -7.26 22.97 11.31
C PHE A 438 -6.03 23.20 12.20
N PHE A 439 -5.15 22.22 12.26
CA PHE A 439 -3.88 22.34 12.98
C PHE A 439 -3.06 23.51 12.45
N SER A 440 -2.97 23.63 11.14
CA SER A 440 -2.28 24.72 10.44
C SER A 440 -2.81 26.10 10.83
N GLU A 441 -4.12 26.29 11.00
CA GLU A 441 -4.69 27.54 11.46
C GLU A 441 -4.30 27.88 12.91
N LYS A 442 -4.17 26.85 13.78
CA LYS A 442 -3.70 27.05 15.17
C LYS A 442 -2.25 27.50 15.20
N ILE A 443 -1.42 26.90 14.34
CA ILE A 443 0.00 27.21 14.21
C ILE A 443 0.17 28.63 13.64
N GLU A 444 -0.61 29.00 12.61
CA GLU A 444 -0.60 30.37 12.07
C GLU A 444 -0.99 31.41 13.12
N VAL A 445 -2.03 31.15 13.93
CA VAL A 445 -2.45 32.05 15.02
C VAL A 445 -1.34 32.22 16.06
N ALA A 446 -0.61 31.13 16.39
CA ALA A 446 0.52 31.21 17.31
C ALA A 446 1.69 32.00 16.72
N GLN A 447 2.05 31.72 15.47
CA GLN A 447 3.09 32.44 14.73
C GLN A 447 2.79 33.93 14.66
N GLN A 448 1.55 34.31 14.32
CA GLN A 448 1.10 35.72 14.30
C GLN A 448 1.13 36.38 15.67
N ALA A 449 0.94 35.63 16.76
CA ALA A 449 1.05 36.11 18.13
C ALA A 449 2.50 36.21 18.64
N GLY A 450 3.50 35.80 17.84
CA GLY A 450 4.93 35.96 18.09
C GLY A 450 5.53 34.86 18.97
N TYR A 451 4.96 33.66 18.94
CA TYR A 451 5.55 32.47 19.53
C TYR A 451 6.64 31.89 18.63
N ASP A 452 7.60 31.19 19.24
CA ASP A 452 8.72 30.59 18.54
C ASP A 452 8.46 29.10 18.23
N ALA A 453 7.48 28.48 18.94
CA ALA A 453 7.03 27.11 18.72
C ALA A 453 5.61 26.88 19.28
N VAL A 454 4.97 25.79 18.87
CA VAL A 454 3.64 25.37 19.33
C VAL A 454 3.64 23.91 19.79
N VAL A 455 2.95 23.65 20.88
CA VAL A 455 2.57 22.28 21.31
C VAL A 455 1.05 22.15 21.14
N ILE A 456 0.59 21.23 20.32
CA ILE A 456 -0.83 20.92 20.20
C ILE A 456 -1.13 19.62 20.91
N ALA A 457 -1.90 19.69 21.98
CA ALA A 457 -2.28 18.52 22.74
C ALA A 457 -3.63 17.95 22.28
N ASN A 458 -3.74 16.62 22.29
CA ASN A 458 -5.01 15.97 22.02
C ASN A 458 -6.06 16.42 23.05
N HIS A 459 -7.31 16.45 22.66
CA HIS A 459 -8.40 16.88 23.52
C HIS A 459 -9.03 15.70 24.28
N HIS A 460 -9.86 16.02 25.27
CA HIS A 460 -10.46 15.04 26.17
C HIS A 460 -11.28 13.97 25.42
N ALA A 461 -12.11 14.37 24.46
CA ALA A 461 -12.90 13.43 23.66
C ALA A 461 -12.05 12.51 22.78
N GLY A 462 -10.96 13.03 22.19
CA GLY A 462 -10.00 12.22 21.44
C GLY A 462 -9.26 11.22 22.30
N ALA A 463 -8.88 11.59 23.51
CA ALA A 463 -8.24 10.69 24.47
C ALA A 463 -9.18 9.62 25.05
N ALA A 464 -10.48 9.93 25.15
CA ALA A 464 -11.49 8.96 25.59
C ALA A 464 -11.89 7.96 24.50
N PHE A 465 -11.56 8.23 23.24
CA PHE A 465 -11.76 7.32 22.14
C PHE A 465 -10.65 6.26 22.22
N GLY A 466 -11.03 5.04 22.58
CA GLY A 466 -10.10 3.95 22.72
C GLY A 466 -9.28 3.86 24.01
N ASP A 467 -9.63 4.62 25.07
CA ASP A 467 -8.90 4.62 26.35
C ASP A 467 -7.39 5.00 26.23
N ALA A 468 -7.02 5.83 25.25
CA ALA A 468 -5.65 6.20 24.92
C ALA A 468 -5.28 7.63 25.37
N PRO A 469 -5.06 7.88 26.67
CA PRO A 469 -4.74 9.21 27.18
C PRO A 469 -3.39 9.78 26.69
N ASP A 470 -2.55 8.93 26.18
CA ASP A 470 -1.22 9.25 25.64
C ASP A 470 -1.21 9.37 24.12
N ALA A 471 -2.30 9.03 23.43
CA ALA A 471 -2.38 9.20 22.00
C ALA A 471 -2.13 10.66 21.61
N SER A 472 -1.08 10.90 20.88
CA SER A 472 -0.80 12.16 20.19
C SER A 472 -1.45 12.14 18.82
N LEU A 473 -1.72 13.31 18.27
CA LEU A 473 -2.31 13.46 16.95
C LEU A 473 -1.72 14.70 16.29
N CYS A 474 -0.77 14.50 15.39
CA CYS A 474 -0.26 15.47 14.46
C CYS A 474 -0.99 15.27 13.12
N GLY A 475 -1.67 16.26 12.60
CA GLY A 475 -2.41 16.18 11.35
C GLY A 475 -1.83 17.10 10.29
N SER A 476 -2.44 17.06 9.11
CA SER A 476 -2.01 17.75 7.92
C SER A 476 -2.21 19.27 7.95
N GLN A 477 -1.68 19.96 6.94
CA GLN A 477 -1.71 21.42 6.88
C GLN A 477 -3.14 21.98 6.84
N GLY A 478 -4.02 21.47 6.03
CA GLY A 478 -5.44 21.81 5.98
C GLY A 478 -5.79 23.20 5.41
N HIS A 479 -4.90 24.19 5.46
CA HIS A 479 -5.02 25.47 4.79
C HIS A 479 -3.65 26.03 4.41
N GLU A 480 -3.60 26.82 3.36
CA GLU A 480 -2.35 27.41 2.86
C GLU A 480 -1.83 28.54 3.76
N PHE A 481 -0.64 28.39 4.30
CA PHE A 481 0.17 29.46 4.90
C PHE A 481 1.65 29.01 4.87
N THR A 482 2.57 29.93 5.13
CA THR A 482 4.00 29.61 5.24
C THR A 482 4.38 29.44 6.70
N PRO A 483 4.66 28.22 7.18
CA PRO A 483 5.16 27.99 8.54
C PRO A 483 6.56 28.57 8.73
N GLU A 484 6.73 29.33 9.81
CA GLU A 484 8.03 29.90 10.21
C GLU A 484 8.46 29.40 11.60
N ILE A 485 7.66 28.55 12.23
CA ILE A 485 7.89 27.99 13.57
C ILE A 485 7.65 26.48 13.56
N ALA A 486 8.30 25.77 14.47
CA ALA A 486 8.06 24.34 14.68
C ALA A 486 6.77 24.09 15.47
N ALA A 487 6.13 22.95 15.18
CA ALA A 487 5.02 22.49 15.99
C ALA A 487 5.15 20.99 16.28
N VAL A 488 4.77 20.62 17.51
CA VAL A 488 4.75 19.23 17.97
C VAL A 488 3.37 18.90 18.54
N CYS A 489 2.95 17.66 18.43
CA CYS A 489 1.74 17.17 19.08
C CYS A 489 2.06 16.29 20.29
N THR A 490 1.14 16.20 21.26
CA THR A 490 1.27 15.33 22.42
C THR A 490 -0.09 14.86 22.93
N GLY A 491 -0.08 13.86 23.81
CA GLY A 491 -1.29 13.30 24.41
C GLY A 491 -1.98 14.21 25.42
N HIS A 492 -3.24 13.92 25.67
CA HIS A 492 -4.07 14.64 26.64
C HIS A 492 -3.54 14.55 28.07
N ARG A 493 -2.95 13.41 28.46
CA ARG A 493 -2.32 13.26 29.77
C ARG A 493 -1.15 14.22 29.96
N ALA A 494 -0.26 14.35 28.97
CA ALA A 494 0.86 15.27 29.01
C ALA A 494 0.37 16.72 29.18
N PHE A 495 -0.68 17.11 28.48
CA PHE A 495 -1.32 18.42 28.65
C PHE A 495 -1.69 18.72 30.11
N HIS A 496 -2.40 17.81 30.77
CA HIS A 496 -2.81 17.99 32.15
C HIS A 496 -1.63 18.08 33.11
N LEU A 497 -0.64 17.22 32.93
CA LEU A 497 0.55 17.20 33.77
C LEU A 497 1.40 18.44 33.58
N LEU A 498 1.46 18.98 32.37
CA LEU A 498 2.12 20.23 32.04
C LEU A 498 1.55 21.43 32.83
N PHE A 499 0.25 21.43 33.07
CA PHE A 499 -0.44 22.47 33.84
C PHE A 499 -0.72 22.05 35.31
N ASN A 500 -0.13 20.97 35.80
CA ASN A 500 -0.29 20.45 37.18
C ASN A 500 -1.77 20.16 37.51
N THR A 501 -2.56 19.73 36.56
CA THR A 501 -3.95 19.31 36.74
C THR A 501 -4.04 17.77 36.63
N THR A 502 -5.17 17.22 37.04
CA THR A 502 -5.40 15.76 36.92
C THR A 502 -6.45 15.55 35.84
N PRO A 503 -6.16 14.73 34.80
CA PRO A 503 -7.11 14.48 33.75
C PRO A 503 -8.31 13.66 34.26
N GLU A 504 -9.53 14.07 33.89
CA GLU A 504 -10.75 13.32 34.13
C GLU A 504 -11.28 12.80 32.79
N TYR A 505 -11.02 11.52 32.48
CA TYR A 505 -11.49 10.88 31.25
C TYR A 505 -12.96 10.46 31.34
N GLY A 506 -13.75 10.74 30.30
CA GLY A 506 -15.13 10.28 30.12
C GLY A 506 -16.27 11.24 30.41
N GLU A 507 -16.04 12.43 30.93
CA GLU A 507 -17.10 13.45 31.13
C GLU A 507 -16.64 14.82 30.64
N GLY A 508 -17.10 15.28 29.50
CA GLY A 508 -17.09 16.67 29.06
C GLY A 508 -15.74 17.39 29.03
N VAL A 509 -15.63 18.36 28.21
CA VAL A 509 -14.39 19.00 27.75
C VAL A 509 -13.82 20.08 28.69
N ASP A 510 -14.34 20.28 29.90
CA ASP A 510 -14.21 21.56 30.62
C ASP A 510 -13.20 21.58 31.77
N ASP A 511 -12.20 20.72 31.79
CA ASP A 511 -11.15 20.72 32.82
C ASP A 511 -9.86 21.43 32.40
N ALA A 512 -9.82 22.03 31.22
CA ALA A 512 -8.70 22.84 30.75
C ALA A 512 -8.46 24.08 31.65
N PRO A 513 -7.19 24.48 31.86
CA PRO A 513 -6.88 25.69 32.60
C PRO A 513 -7.40 26.94 31.88
N ALA A 514 -7.48 28.06 32.59
CA ALA A 514 -7.85 29.33 31.95
C ALA A 514 -6.79 29.75 30.93
N ILE A 515 -7.21 30.30 29.78
CA ILE A 515 -6.31 30.86 28.78
C ILE A 515 -5.35 31.85 29.44
N GLY A 516 -4.06 31.77 29.15
CA GLY A 516 -3.02 32.56 29.76
C GLY A 516 -2.42 31.94 31.04
N THR A 517 -2.83 30.73 31.41
CA THR A 517 -2.17 30.00 32.49
C THR A 517 -0.77 29.56 32.03
N LEU A 518 0.25 29.85 32.86
CA LEU A 518 1.62 29.35 32.61
C LEU A 518 1.70 27.86 32.92
N GLY A 519 2.31 27.11 32.03
CA GLY A 519 2.65 25.72 32.23
C GLY A 519 4.10 25.56 32.72
N GLU A 520 4.52 24.31 32.85
CA GLU A 520 5.91 23.97 33.10
C GLU A 520 6.74 24.13 31.82
N ASP A 521 8.07 24.12 31.95
CA ASP A 521 8.95 24.15 30.78
C ASP A 521 8.94 22.79 30.06
N VAL A 522 9.10 22.84 28.74
CA VAL A 522 9.16 21.63 27.90
C VAL A 522 10.43 21.62 27.06
N GLN A 523 10.80 20.43 26.60
CA GLN A 523 11.80 20.18 25.58
C GLN A 523 11.26 19.15 24.60
N ALA A 524 11.41 19.42 23.31
CA ALA A 524 11.14 18.46 22.25
C ALA A 524 12.35 18.42 21.30
N SER A 525 12.88 17.24 21.02
CA SER A 525 14.10 17.05 20.24
C SER A 525 13.89 16.09 19.09
N ALA A 526 14.54 16.37 17.96
CA ALA A 526 14.54 15.49 16.80
C ALA A 526 15.56 14.37 16.94
N LEU A 527 15.23 13.20 16.42
CA LEU A 527 16.11 12.05 16.25
C LEU A 527 16.21 11.75 14.76
N PHE A 528 17.44 11.70 14.23
CA PHE A 528 17.66 11.23 12.87
C PHE A 528 17.65 9.69 12.85
N ASP A 529 16.75 9.10 12.08
CA ASP A 529 16.63 7.64 11.89
C ASP A 529 16.66 7.23 10.41
N GLY A 530 16.85 8.22 9.52
CA GLY A 530 16.97 8.01 8.08
C GLY A 530 15.63 7.90 7.40
N TRP A 531 15.66 7.78 6.09
CA TRP A 531 14.50 7.58 5.26
C TRP A 531 14.11 6.08 5.20
N GLY A 532 12.92 5.76 4.75
CA GLY A 532 12.40 4.40 4.69
C GLY A 532 13.29 3.37 3.99
N TYR A 533 13.16 2.10 4.39
CA TYR A 533 14.03 0.99 4.01
C TYR A 533 13.34 0.00 3.08
N VAL A 534 14.15 -0.84 2.43
CA VAL A 534 13.71 -2.10 1.82
C VAL A 534 14.04 -3.25 2.76
N ARG A 535 13.08 -4.07 3.10
CA ARG A 535 13.26 -5.25 3.97
C ARG A 535 13.11 -6.54 3.17
N LEU A 536 14.00 -7.47 3.40
CA LEU A 536 13.95 -8.80 2.83
C LEU A 536 13.58 -9.80 3.91
N LEU A 537 12.46 -10.48 3.73
CA LEU A 537 11.94 -11.45 4.68
C LEU A 537 11.99 -12.87 4.09
N ASP A 538 12.18 -13.88 4.92
CA ASP A 538 11.90 -15.26 4.56
C ASP A 538 10.37 -15.47 4.56
N ARG A 539 9.78 -15.84 3.43
CA ARG A 539 8.32 -15.95 3.32
C ARG A 539 7.71 -16.94 4.32
N SER A 540 8.43 -18.00 4.68
CA SER A 540 7.88 -19.07 5.53
C SER A 540 7.83 -18.72 7.01
N SER A 541 8.75 -17.88 7.48
CA SER A 541 8.86 -17.46 8.88
C SER A 541 8.51 -15.99 9.11
N LEU A 542 8.53 -15.18 8.05
CA LEU A 542 8.48 -13.72 8.05
C LEU A 542 9.63 -13.06 8.85
N GLU A 543 10.67 -13.85 9.22
CA GLU A 543 11.88 -13.29 9.83
C GLU A 543 12.65 -12.44 8.80
N GLN A 544 13.08 -11.26 9.22
CA GLN A 544 13.93 -10.40 8.40
C GLN A 544 15.29 -11.03 8.17
N ILE A 545 15.71 -11.14 6.91
CA ILE A 545 17.02 -11.61 6.50
C ILE A 545 18.02 -10.47 6.40
N ASP A 546 17.58 -9.33 5.84
CA ASP A 546 18.42 -8.15 5.61
C ASP A 546 17.55 -6.91 5.41
N ALA A 547 18.14 -5.72 5.54
CA ALA A 547 17.53 -4.45 5.19
C ALA A 547 18.47 -3.65 4.28
N TYR A 548 17.93 -2.77 3.46
CA TYR A 548 18.68 -1.96 2.51
C TYR A 548 18.04 -0.58 2.39
N ALA A 549 18.88 0.44 2.47
CA ALA A 549 18.57 1.79 2.02
C ALA A 549 19.72 2.30 1.13
N ILE A 550 19.49 3.36 0.38
CA ILE A 550 20.56 4.05 -0.34
C ILE A 550 21.47 4.77 0.66
N ASP A 551 22.74 4.96 0.31
CA ASP A 551 23.71 5.58 1.23
C ASP A 551 23.25 6.98 1.67
N GLU A 552 22.62 7.74 0.76
CA GLU A 552 22.10 9.08 1.01
C GLU A 552 20.92 9.09 2.01
N ALA A 553 20.08 8.06 2.01
CA ALA A 553 18.98 7.94 2.95
C ALA A 553 19.43 7.71 4.40
N LEU A 554 20.68 7.26 4.58
CA LEU A 554 21.29 6.96 5.89
C LEU A 554 22.24 8.07 6.37
N ASP A 555 22.33 9.20 5.68
CA ASP A 555 23.28 10.27 5.97
C ASP A 555 22.53 11.58 6.28
N PRO A 556 22.61 12.12 7.51
CA PRO A 556 21.93 13.35 7.88
C PRO A 556 22.29 14.57 7.04
N ASP A 557 23.41 14.54 6.28
CA ASP A 557 23.75 15.61 5.34
C ASP A 557 22.76 15.67 4.16
N PHE A 558 21.93 14.64 3.95
CA PHE A 558 20.91 14.55 2.91
C PHE A 558 19.48 14.57 3.47
N ALA A 559 19.31 14.91 4.73
CA ALA A 559 18.00 14.99 5.34
C ALA A 559 17.09 16.08 4.72
N PHE A 560 17.69 17.14 4.16
CA PHE A 560 16.94 18.27 3.60
C PHE A 560 17.55 18.73 2.27
N GLY A 561 16.70 19.21 1.36
CA GLY A 561 17.13 19.84 0.11
C GLY A 561 17.52 18.86 -1.01
N PHE A 562 17.11 17.61 -0.94
CA PHE A 562 17.36 16.57 -1.95
C PHE A 562 16.11 15.82 -2.40
N GLY A 563 14.94 16.25 -1.97
CA GLY A 563 13.69 15.51 -2.10
C GLY A 563 13.63 14.32 -1.16
N ASP A 564 12.51 13.60 -1.16
CA ASP A 564 12.37 12.38 -0.36
C ASP A 564 13.28 11.29 -0.88
N LEU A 565 14.06 10.73 0.00
CA LEU A 565 14.99 9.66 -0.33
C LEU A 565 14.48 8.30 0.19
N SER A 566 13.18 8.21 0.39
CA SER A 566 12.46 7.00 0.77
C SER A 566 12.24 6.05 -0.41
N VAL A 567 12.04 4.78 -0.12
CA VAL A 567 11.50 3.83 -1.08
C VAL A 567 9.97 3.88 -1.04
N HIS A 568 9.32 3.68 -2.19
CA HIS A 568 7.87 3.55 -2.29
C HIS A 568 7.48 2.11 -2.63
N GLU A 569 7.76 1.66 -3.84
CA GLU A 569 7.34 0.34 -4.29
C GLU A 569 8.49 -0.57 -4.73
N ALA A 570 8.22 -1.86 -4.74
CA ALA A 570 9.08 -2.90 -5.26
C ALA A 570 8.36 -3.76 -6.30
N ALA A 571 9.00 -4.04 -7.43
CA ALA A 571 8.55 -5.01 -8.42
C ALA A 571 9.58 -6.12 -8.58
N ALA A 572 9.23 -7.35 -8.27
CA ALA A 572 10.08 -8.51 -8.51
C ALA A 572 10.23 -8.78 -10.01
N ASP A 573 11.42 -9.18 -10.45
CA ASP A 573 11.62 -9.55 -11.85
C ASP A 573 10.83 -10.82 -12.18
N PRO A 574 9.91 -10.82 -13.13
CA PRO A 574 9.00 -11.95 -13.37
C PRO A 574 9.68 -13.21 -13.94
N VAL A 575 11.01 -13.19 -14.14
CA VAL A 575 11.77 -14.31 -14.72
C VAL A 575 13.10 -14.54 -14.01
N GLU A 576 13.80 -13.49 -13.64
CA GLU A 576 15.15 -13.56 -13.06
C GLU A 576 15.06 -13.58 -11.53
N GLN A 577 15.06 -14.77 -10.94
CA GLN A 577 15.02 -14.94 -9.49
C GLN A 577 16.10 -14.12 -8.77
N GLY A 578 15.73 -13.48 -7.68
CA GLY A 578 16.62 -12.65 -6.88
C GLY A 578 17.02 -11.34 -7.55
N LEU A 579 16.14 -10.76 -8.37
CA LEU A 579 16.26 -9.44 -8.97
C LEU A 579 14.95 -8.69 -8.77
N ALA A 580 15.01 -7.45 -8.30
CA ALA A 580 13.85 -6.56 -8.17
C ALA A 580 14.22 -5.11 -8.56
N TYR A 581 13.19 -4.33 -8.82
CA TYR A 581 13.22 -2.93 -9.18
C TYR A 581 12.46 -2.15 -8.12
N LEU A 582 12.95 -0.97 -7.77
CA LEU A 582 12.40 -0.14 -6.72
C LEU A 582 12.18 1.26 -7.26
N SER A 583 11.01 1.82 -7.03
CA SER A 583 10.79 3.26 -7.07
C SER A 583 11.29 3.85 -5.75
N TYR A 584 12.10 4.88 -5.84
CA TYR A 584 12.80 5.44 -4.68
C TYR A 584 12.70 6.96 -4.69
N TYR A 585 11.52 7.48 -4.90
CA TYR A 585 11.23 8.91 -5.03
C TYR A 585 12.40 9.70 -5.69
N SER A 586 12.96 10.67 -5.00
CA SER A 586 14.12 11.46 -5.48
C SER A 586 15.43 10.66 -5.51
N GLY A 587 15.47 9.52 -4.84
CA GLY A 587 16.54 8.53 -4.97
C GLY A 587 16.57 7.85 -6.34
N GLY A 588 15.53 7.99 -7.16
CA GLY A 588 15.45 7.49 -8.53
C GLY A 588 15.04 6.01 -8.62
N LEU A 589 15.23 5.40 -9.78
CA LEU A 589 14.99 3.96 -9.97
C LEU A 589 16.19 3.17 -9.46
N ARG A 590 15.96 2.21 -8.55
CA ARG A 590 16.98 1.30 -8.02
C ARG A 590 16.76 -0.11 -8.51
N VAL A 591 17.82 -0.88 -8.64
CA VAL A 591 17.77 -2.30 -9.01
C VAL A 591 18.60 -3.09 -8.02
N ILE A 592 17.96 -4.02 -7.33
CA ILE A 592 18.59 -4.85 -6.30
C ILE A 592 18.71 -6.32 -6.72
N ARG A 593 19.71 -7.00 -6.17
CA ARG A 593 19.75 -8.45 -6.07
C ARG A 593 19.62 -8.86 -4.62
N TYR A 594 18.77 -9.84 -4.40
CA TYR A 594 18.45 -10.33 -3.08
C TYR A 594 18.50 -11.87 -2.99
N GLY A 595 18.51 -12.40 -1.79
CA GLY A 595 18.51 -13.84 -1.49
C GLY A 595 19.04 -14.11 -0.08
N ASN A 596 19.33 -15.37 0.25
CA ASN A 596 19.84 -15.79 1.57
C ASN A 596 21.13 -15.06 2.05
N ASN A 597 21.79 -14.31 1.21
CA ASN A 597 23.00 -13.55 1.55
C ASN A 597 22.72 -12.04 1.66
N GLY A 598 21.45 -11.66 1.78
CA GLY A 598 21.01 -10.29 1.90
C GLY A 598 20.74 -9.59 0.56
N ILE A 599 20.65 -8.27 0.63
CA ILE A 599 20.34 -7.34 -0.46
C ILE A 599 21.61 -6.66 -0.94
N ARG A 600 21.67 -6.32 -2.21
CA ARG A 600 22.70 -5.41 -2.76
C ARG A 600 22.18 -4.70 -3.99
N GLU A 601 22.46 -3.43 -4.11
CA GLU A 601 22.23 -2.68 -5.35
C GLU A 601 23.11 -3.21 -6.50
N VAL A 602 22.53 -3.31 -7.68
CA VAL A 602 23.22 -3.73 -8.92
C VAL A 602 22.97 -2.78 -10.09
N GLY A 603 22.13 -1.78 -9.89
CA GLY A 603 21.86 -0.76 -10.90
C GLY A 603 21.01 0.37 -10.34
N HIS A 604 21.14 1.53 -10.94
CA HIS A 604 20.29 2.68 -10.62
C HIS A 604 20.19 3.65 -11.80
N TYR A 605 19.23 4.55 -11.72
CA TYR A 605 19.07 5.67 -12.61
C TYR A 605 18.50 6.88 -11.86
N ILE A 606 19.21 7.99 -11.90
CA ILE A 606 18.76 9.32 -11.47
C ILE A 606 18.92 10.25 -12.65
N HIS A 607 17.89 11.01 -12.99
CA HIS A 607 17.98 11.99 -14.06
C HIS A 607 18.79 13.21 -13.59
N LYS A 608 19.41 13.91 -14.54
CA LYS A 608 20.25 15.09 -14.25
C LYS A 608 19.46 16.30 -13.68
N ASP A 609 18.16 16.32 -13.86
CA ASP A 609 17.23 17.34 -13.39
C ASP A 609 16.32 16.79 -12.26
N GLY A 610 16.73 15.72 -11.59
CA GLY A 610 15.97 15.04 -10.57
C GLY A 610 14.99 13.98 -11.11
N ASN A 611 14.38 13.24 -10.22
CA ASN A 611 13.26 12.34 -10.40
C ASN A 611 12.42 12.32 -9.12
N ASN A 612 11.17 11.90 -9.25
CA ASN A 612 10.25 11.69 -8.16
C ASN A 612 9.42 10.41 -8.46
N PHE A 613 10.06 9.22 -8.37
CA PHE A 613 9.44 7.97 -8.77
C PHE A 613 8.55 7.39 -7.68
N TRP A 614 7.25 7.26 -8.01
CA TRP A 614 6.22 6.65 -7.18
C TRP A 614 6.08 5.15 -7.47
N GLY A 615 5.44 4.77 -8.55
CA GLY A 615 5.19 3.40 -8.93
C GLY A 615 6.30 2.76 -9.75
N VAL A 616 6.42 1.43 -9.69
CA VAL A 616 7.31 0.64 -10.55
C VAL A 616 6.67 -0.67 -10.99
N GLU A 617 6.60 -0.91 -12.29
CA GLU A 617 6.00 -2.11 -12.88
C GLU A 617 6.94 -2.79 -13.89
N THR A 618 6.89 -4.12 -13.98
CA THR A 618 7.63 -4.89 -14.97
C THR A 618 6.72 -5.43 -16.06
N HIS A 619 6.93 -5.06 -17.29
CA HIS A 619 6.04 -5.42 -18.40
C HIS A 619 6.76 -6.07 -19.58
N PHE A 620 6.08 -7.00 -20.27
CA PHE A 620 6.54 -7.60 -21.52
C PHE A 620 5.67 -7.19 -22.69
N LEU A 621 6.23 -6.44 -23.63
CA LEU A 621 5.53 -6.09 -24.86
C LEU A 621 5.15 -7.34 -25.67
N PRO A 622 3.88 -7.54 -26.04
CA PRO A 622 3.41 -8.78 -26.68
C PRO A 622 4.16 -9.11 -27.98
N ASP A 623 4.29 -8.17 -28.88
CA ASP A 623 4.85 -8.38 -30.22
C ASP A 623 6.35 -8.66 -30.23
N SER A 624 7.09 -7.97 -29.38
CA SER A 624 8.55 -8.03 -29.34
C SER A 624 9.08 -8.87 -28.18
N ASN A 625 8.25 -9.19 -27.22
CA ASN A 625 8.58 -9.85 -25.97
C ASN A 625 9.76 -9.19 -25.26
N LYS A 626 9.89 -7.87 -25.37
CA LYS A 626 10.87 -7.08 -24.66
C LYS A 626 10.33 -6.84 -23.25
N LYS A 627 11.15 -7.15 -22.26
CA LYS A 627 10.91 -6.73 -20.90
C LYS A 627 11.25 -5.25 -20.76
N LEU A 628 10.32 -4.50 -20.23
CA LEU A 628 10.43 -3.11 -19.84
C LEU A 628 10.34 -3.02 -18.32
N ILE A 629 10.86 -1.94 -17.79
CA ILE A 629 10.60 -1.47 -16.44
C ILE A 629 9.90 -0.13 -16.65
N LEU A 630 8.70 -0.02 -16.16
CA LEU A 630 7.90 1.19 -16.18
C LEU A 630 8.02 1.85 -14.82
N ALA A 631 8.14 3.14 -14.77
CA ALA A 631 8.06 3.90 -13.53
C ALA A 631 7.19 5.13 -13.77
N SER A 632 6.33 5.44 -12.83
CA SER A 632 5.63 6.71 -12.76
C SER A 632 6.51 7.70 -12.02
N ASP A 633 6.72 8.85 -12.63
CA ASP A 633 7.40 9.98 -12.00
C ASP A 633 6.33 11.02 -11.70
N ARG A 634 6.22 11.44 -10.45
CA ARG A 634 5.15 12.33 -9.99
C ARG A 634 5.07 13.61 -10.79
N ASP A 635 6.21 14.14 -11.22
CA ASP A 635 6.33 15.44 -11.85
C ASP A 635 6.26 15.38 -13.38
N SER A 636 6.66 14.24 -13.97
CA SER A 636 6.90 14.12 -15.41
C SER A 636 6.34 12.85 -16.07
N GLY A 637 5.45 12.12 -15.40
CA GLY A 637 4.67 11.04 -15.99
C GLY A 637 5.42 9.73 -16.20
N LEU A 638 5.21 9.08 -17.35
CA LEU A 638 5.73 7.74 -17.61
C LEU A 638 7.22 7.75 -17.98
N TRP A 639 8.00 6.92 -17.30
CA TRP A 639 9.37 6.59 -17.65
C TRP A 639 9.54 5.11 -17.97
N ILE A 640 10.25 4.81 -19.04
CA ILE A 640 10.48 3.43 -19.51
C ILE A 640 11.97 3.11 -19.51
N PHE A 641 12.31 2.04 -18.80
CA PHE A 641 13.69 1.62 -18.60
C PHE A 641 13.94 0.19 -19.06
N LYS A 642 15.21 -0.12 -19.15
CA LYS A 642 15.75 -1.47 -19.32
C LYS A 642 16.94 -1.69 -18.41
N PHE A 643 16.94 -2.76 -17.64
CA PHE A 643 18.13 -3.23 -16.95
C PHE A 643 19.13 -3.83 -17.94
N THR A 644 20.39 -3.41 -17.85
CA THR A 644 21.50 -3.82 -18.74
C THR A 644 22.60 -4.57 -18.00
N GLY A 645 22.40 -4.79 -16.70
CA GLY A 645 23.30 -5.59 -15.88
C GLY A 645 23.29 -7.09 -16.25
N ARG A 646 23.92 -7.88 -15.44
CA ARG A 646 24.05 -9.32 -15.70
C ARG A 646 22.71 -10.04 -15.46
N THR A 647 22.16 -10.65 -16.49
CA THR A 647 20.96 -11.51 -16.46
C THR A 647 21.26 -12.86 -17.09
N ASP A 648 20.40 -13.85 -16.88
CA ASP A 648 20.53 -15.17 -17.49
C ASP A 648 20.04 -15.15 -18.94
N LYS A 649 20.95 -15.02 -19.88
CA LYS A 649 20.66 -14.99 -21.33
C LYS A 649 19.95 -16.23 -21.87
N ARG A 650 19.83 -17.32 -21.08
CA ARG A 650 19.02 -18.48 -21.47
C ARG A 650 17.56 -18.16 -21.57
N PHE A 651 17.06 -17.22 -20.79
CA PHE A 651 15.64 -16.82 -20.76
C PHE A 651 15.18 -16.08 -22.02
N GLU A 652 16.10 -15.42 -22.71
CA GLU A 652 15.83 -14.67 -23.95
C GLU A 652 15.70 -15.57 -25.20
N ARG A 653 15.82 -16.89 -25.10
CA ARG A 653 15.80 -17.82 -26.22
C ARG A 653 15.23 -19.18 -25.84
N PHE A 654 14.81 -19.96 -26.83
CA PHE A 654 14.43 -21.35 -26.60
C PHE A 654 15.58 -22.20 -26.07
N VAL A 655 15.36 -22.85 -24.96
CA VAL A 655 16.26 -23.81 -24.33
C VAL A 655 15.66 -25.20 -24.44
N GLY A 656 16.43 -26.15 -24.97
CA GLY A 656 15.99 -27.55 -25.13
C GLY A 656 16.13 -28.37 -23.85
N ARG A 657 15.14 -29.23 -23.57
CA ARG A 657 15.18 -30.29 -22.56
C ARG A 657 14.71 -31.59 -23.17
N LYS A 658 15.11 -32.74 -22.58
CA LYS A 658 14.68 -34.07 -23.00
C LYS A 658 14.24 -34.87 -21.81
N ALA A 659 13.32 -35.85 -22.05
CA ALA A 659 12.99 -36.88 -21.09
C ALA A 659 12.88 -38.24 -21.82
N ASN A 660 13.50 -39.30 -21.26
CA ASN A 660 13.33 -40.68 -21.70
C ASN A 660 12.25 -41.29 -20.82
N LEU A 661 11.10 -41.60 -21.42
CA LEU A 661 9.92 -42.07 -20.73
C LEU A 661 9.87 -43.62 -20.71
N ASN A 662 9.50 -44.19 -19.59
CA ASN A 662 9.11 -45.61 -19.48
C ASN A 662 8.22 -45.82 -18.24
N GLY A 663 7.44 -46.92 -18.25
CA GLY A 663 6.48 -47.18 -17.18
C GLY A 663 7.11 -47.61 -15.84
N THR A 664 8.37 -48.10 -15.87
CA THR A 664 9.06 -48.49 -14.63
C THR A 664 9.50 -47.30 -13.78
N LYS A 665 9.38 -46.06 -14.31
CA LYS A 665 9.70 -44.83 -13.61
C LYS A 665 8.49 -44.17 -12.97
N GLU A 666 7.28 -44.72 -13.15
CA GLU A 666 6.08 -44.18 -12.56
C GLU A 666 6.09 -44.26 -11.02
N VAL A 667 5.60 -43.22 -10.38
CA VAL A 667 5.46 -43.07 -8.92
C VAL A 667 4.08 -42.51 -8.60
N PRO A 668 3.27 -43.19 -7.75
CA PRO A 668 3.44 -44.57 -7.31
C PRO A 668 3.28 -45.56 -8.48
N GLY A 669 4.23 -46.44 -8.64
CA GLY A 669 4.26 -47.37 -9.76
C GLY A 669 3.53 -48.71 -9.52
N PRO A 670 3.61 -49.59 -10.50
CA PRO A 670 4.20 -49.41 -11.82
C PRO A 670 3.21 -48.83 -12.84
N GLY A 671 3.74 -48.10 -13.84
CA GLY A 671 3.02 -47.80 -15.06
C GLY A 671 3.03 -48.96 -16.05
N ASP A 672 2.91 -48.66 -17.35
CA ASP A 672 2.92 -49.67 -18.41
C ASP A 672 4.29 -50.36 -18.48
N PRO A 673 4.38 -51.69 -18.21
CA PRO A 673 5.64 -52.35 -17.96
C PRO A 673 6.56 -52.43 -19.18
N ASP A 674 6.07 -52.39 -20.41
CA ASP A 674 6.88 -52.40 -21.64
C ASP A 674 6.76 -51.04 -22.42
N GLY A 675 6.01 -50.13 -21.87
CA GLY A 675 5.80 -48.79 -22.41
C GLY A 675 7.07 -47.94 -22.46
N LYS A 676 7.30 -47.25 -23.57
CA LYS A 676 8.45 -46.38 -23.81
C LYS A 676 8.06 -45.10 -24.52
N GLY A 677 8.85 -44.05 -24.30
CA GLY A 677 8.65 -42.79 -24.97
C GLY A 677 9.84 -41.85 -24.89
N MET A 678 9.71 -40.74 -25.57
CA MET A 678 10.65 -39.63 -25.50
C MET A 678 9.89 -38.31 -25.57
N ALA A 679 10.20 -37.43 -24.67
CA ALA A 679 9.78 -36.02 -24.77
C ALA A 679 10.98 -35.15 -25.15
N ARG A 680 10.72 -34.15 -26.01
CA ARG A 680 11.61 -33.03 -26.31
C ARG A 680 10.84 -31.78 -26.04
N ILE A 681 11.30 -31.00 -25.07
CA ILE A 681 10.69 -29.79 -24.62
C ILE A 681 11.60 -28.62 -25.02
N ARG A 682 11.04 -27.54 -25.51
CA ARG A 682 11.71 -26.28 -25.79
C ARG A 682 11.02 -25.19 -24.97
N LEU A 683 11.77 -24.55 -24.11
CA LEU A 683 11.32 -23.60 -23.10
C LEU A 683 11.79 -22.20 -23.49
N HIS A 684 10.91 -21.24 -23.45
CA HIS A 684 11.24 -19.82 -23.65
C HIS A 684 10.68 -19.01 -22.48
N ALA A 685 11.49 -18.78 -21.44
CA ALA A 685 11.04 -18.17 -20.20
C ALA A 685 10.39 -16.79 -20.41
N ASN A 686 11.08 -15.86 -21.10
CA ASN A 686 10.52 -14.53 -21.35
C ASN A 686 9.20 -14.51 -22.14
N ARG A 687 8.80 -15.64 -22.76
CA ARG A 687 7.52 -15.75 -23.46
C ARG A 687 6.45 -16.52 -22.70
N GLY A 688 6.83 -17.21 -21.60
CA GLY A 688 5.95 -18.17 -20.99
C GLY A 688 5.54 -19.28 -21.97
N GLU A 689 6.46 -19.74 -22.85
CA GLU A 689 6.14 -20.65 -23.94
C GLU A 689 6.84 -22.00 -23.79
N VAL A 690 6.07 -23.07 -23.80
CA VAL A 690 6.54 -24.45 -23.71
C VAL A 690 6.15 -25.21 -24.97
N CYS A 691 7.08 -25.37 -25.92
CA CYS A 691 6.88 -26.20 -27.10
C CYS A 691 7.33 -27.62 -26.83
N TYR A 692 6.54 -28.59 -27.23
CA TYR A 692 6.82 -30.00 -26.98
C TYR A 692 6.74 -30.87 -28.23
N ARG A 693 7.46 -31.98 -28.15
CA ARG A 693 7.29 -33.16 -29.02
C ARG A 693 7.40 -34.37 -28.14
N VAL A 694 6.25 -34.99 -27.88
CA VAL A 694 6.16 -36.26 -27.13
C VAL A 694 5.91 -37.40 -28.13
N SER A 695 6.63 -38.50 -27.98
CA SER A 695 6.45 -39.74 -28.75
C SER A 695 6.38 -40.93 -27.78
N TRP A 696 5.58 -41.91 -28.14
CA TRP A 696 5.34 -43.10 -27.33
C TRP A 696 5.33 -44.37 -28.21
N ASP A 697 5.65 -45.49 -27.57
CA ASP A 697 5.57 -46.81 -28.15
C ASP A 697 5.17 -47.81 -27.07
N LYS A 698 4.39 -48.83 -27.47
CA LYS A 698 3.91 -49.90 -26.60
C LYS A 698 3.06 -49.46 -25.41
N ILE A 699 2.43 -48.33 -25.47
CA ILE A 699 1.34 -47.92 -24.59
C ILE A 699 0.07 -47.84 -25.41
N GLY A 700 -1.09 -47.98 -24.78
CA GLY A 700 -2.38 -47.72 -25.39
C GLY A 700 -2.51 -46.25 -25.84
N SER A 701 -3.63 -45.90 -26.47
CA SER A 701 -3.87 -44.55 -26.95
C SER A 701 -3.91 -43.53 -25.80
N PRO A 702 -3.00 -42.59 -25.73
CA PRO A 702 -2.99 -41.60 -24.64
C PRO A 702 -4.10 -40.55 -24.80
N PHE A 703 -4.57 -40.02 -23.68
CA PHE A 703 -5.49 -38.89 -23.65
C PHE A 703 -4.85 -37.62 -23.05
N ALA A 704 -3.75 -37.74 -22.28
CA ALA A 704 -3.09 -36.58 -21.69
C ALA A 704 -1.57 -36.76 -21.60
N ALA A 705 -0.85 -35.62 -21.56
CA ALA A 705 0.53 -35.54 -21.14
C ALA A 705 0.78 -34.20 -20.45
N HIS A 706 1.59 -34.25 -19.39
CA HIS A 706 1.88 -33.12 -18.55
C HIS A 706 3.37 -32.98 -18.26
N ILE A 707 3.82 -31.79 -17.85
CA ILE A 707 5.01 -31.63 -17.04
C ILE A 707 4.53 -31.51 -15.59
N HIS A 708 5.18 -32.25 -14.71
CA HIS A 708 4.98 -32.22 -13.27
C HIS A 708 6.23 -31.71 -12.58
N GLU A 709 6.06 -31.05 -11.46
CA GLU A 709 7.13 -30.79 -10.53
C GLU A 709 7.36 -32.00 -9.62
N GLY A 710 8.60 -32.39 -9.42
CA GLY A 710 8.99 -33.51 -8.57
C GLY A 710 10.21 -34.23 -9.06
N ARG A 711 11.04 -34.71 -8.14
CA ARG A 711 12.19 -35.58 -8.40
C ARG A 711 11.74 -37.00 -8.75
N SER A 712 12.69 -37.84 -9.11
CA SER A 712 12.40 -39.17 -9.66
C SER A 712 11.60 -40.12 -8.75
N ASP A 713 11.58 -39.85 -7.47
CA ASP A 713 10.90 -40.63 -6.42
C ASP A 713 9.60 -40.00 -5.90
N VAL A 714 9.21 -38.81 -6.44
CA VAL A 714 8.06 -38.02 -6.00
C VAL A 714 6.96 -38.03 -7.07
N ALA A 715 5.72 -38.29 -6.69
CA ALA A 715 4.53 -37.98 -7.49
C ALA A 715 4.11 -36.54 -7.19
N GLY A 716 4.54 -35.61 -8.02
CA GLY A 716 4.30 -34.20 -7.83
C GLY A 716 3.10 -33.66 -8.62
N PRO A 717 2.67 -32.41 -8.39
CA PRO A 717 1.55 -31.78 -9.08
C PRO A 717 1.82 -31.59 -10.57
N VAL A 718 0.75 -31.42 -11.35
CA VAL A 718 0.82 -30.95 -12.74
C VAL A 718 1.14 -29.46 -12.73
N VAL A 719 2.19 -29.06 -13.44
CA VAL A 719 2.56 -27.63 -13.58
C VAL A 719 2.43 -27.13 -15.01
N VAL A 720 2.43 -28.02 -16.02
CA VAL A 720 2.13 -27.64 -17.41
C VAL A 720 1.35 -28.77 -18.09
N THR A 721 0.14 -28.48 -18.56
CA THR A 721 -0.63 -29.38 -19.41
C THR A 721 -0.11 -29.27 -20.85
N LEU A 722 0.57 -30.32 -21.35
CA LEU A 722 1.05 -30.35 -22.72
C LEU A 722 -0.09 -30.62 -23.69
N PHE A 723 -0.90 -31.63 -23.41
CA PHE A 723 -2.17 -31.88 -24.07
C PHE A 723 -3.12 -32.67 -23.17
N GLN A 724 -4.42 -32.42 -23.32
CA GLN A 724 -5.49 -33.18 -22.68
C GLN A 724 -6.67 -33.29 -23.67
N GLU A 725 -7.25 -34.47 -23.79
CA GLU A 725 -8.33 -34.74 -24.73
C GLU A 725 -9.44 -35.55 -24.08
N GLU A 726 -10.69 -35.27 -24.42
CA GLU A 726 -11.85 -35.97 -23.89
C GLU A 726 -11.88 -37.45 -24.27
N GLN A 727 -11.28 -37.81 -25.41
CA GLN A 727 -11.19 -39.17 -25.90
C GLN A 727 -9.74 -39.57 -26.19
N PRO A 728 -9.36 -40.87 -25.95
CA PRO A 728 -8.03 -41.33 -26.28
C PRO A 728 -7.70 -41.15 -27.75
N ARG A 729 -6.50 -40.64 -28.04
CA ARG A 729 -6.03 -40.44 -29.42
C ARG A 729 -5.94 -41.73 -30.20
N PRO A 730 -6.14 -41.68 -31.52
CA PRO A 730 -5.88 -42.83 -32.38
C PRO A 730 -4.45 -43.40 -32.18
N ASP A 731 -4.27 -44.71 -32.35
CA ASP A 731 -2.96 -45.37 -32.18
C ASP A 731 -1.86 -44.83 -33.12
N LYS A 732 -2.23 -44.06 -34.12
CA LYS A 732 -1.29 -43.40 -35.05
C LYS A 732 -1.75 -41.99 -35.40
N PRO A 733 -0.83 -41.01 -35.45
CA PRO A 733 0.63 -41.10 -35.22
C PRO A 733 0.99 -41.24 -33.73
N ARG A 734 1.94 -42.08 -33.38
CA ARG A 734 2.45 -42.28 -32.01
C ARG A 734 3.33 -41.13 -31.55
N ARG A 735 2.90 -39.93 -31.81
CA ARG A 735 3.59 -38.68 -31.42
C ARG A 735 2.64 -37.51 -31.48
N MET A 736 2.92 -36.54 -30.61
CA MET A 736 2.30 -35.20 -30.64
C MET A 736 3.36 -34.11 -30.58
N ARG A 737 3.06 -32.99 -31.17
CA ARG A 737 3.86 -31.77 -31.09
C ARG A 737 2.96 -30.56 -31.14
N ASP A 738 3.20 -29.63 -30.24
CA ASP A 738 2.53 -28.33 -30.21
C ASP A 738 3.31 -27.38 -29.30
N CYS A 739 2.77 -26.20 -29.06
CA CYS A 739 3.27 -25.25 -28.07
C CYS A 739 2.12 -24.82 -27.15
N VAL A 740 2.41 -24.68 -25.86
CA VAL A 740 1.56 -24.07 -24.85
C VAL A 740 2.11 -22.67 -24.59
N ALA A 741 1.29 -21.66 -24.75
CA ALA A 741 1.61 -20.28 -24.41
C ALA A 741 0.88 -19.88 -23.11
N GLY A 742 1.29 -18.75 -22.50
CA GLY A 742 0.69 -18.29 -21.26
C GLY A 742 1.09 -19.09 -20.01
N VAL A 743 2.11 -19.92 -20.11
CA VAL A 743 2.68 -20.59 -18.94
C VAL A 743 3.45 -19.56 -18.12
N ASP A 744 3.33 -19.63 -16.81
CA ASP A 744 4.05 -18.74 -15.91
C ASP A 744 5.54 -18.65 -16.28
N ARG A 745 6.06 -17.44 -16.35
CA ARG A 745 7.42 -17.18 -16.83
C ARG A 745 8.48 -17.64 -15.83
N ALA A 746 8.18 -17.49 -14.53
CA ALA A 746 9.07 -17.93 -13.47
C ALA A 746 9.19 -19.46 -13.46
N LEU A 747 8.07 -20.15 -13.57
CA LEU A 747 8.05 -21.61 -13.72
C LEU A 747 8.86 -22.08 -14.94
N VAL A 748 8.67 -21.46 -16.11
CA VAL A 748 9.46 -21.81 -17.30
C VAL A 748 10.94 -21.55 -17.08
N ALA A 749 11.31 -20.47 -16.39
CA ALA A 749 12.67 -20.13 -16.03
C ALA A 749 13.27 -21.18 -15.08
N ASP A 750 12.50 -21.64 -14.10
CA ASP A 750 12.96 -22.67 -13.17
C ASP A 750 13.15 -24.02 -13.86
N ILE A 751 12.24 -24.45 -14.72
CA ILE A 751 12.44 -25.67 -15.56
C ILE A 751 13.72 -25.54 -16.40
N VAL A 752 14.08 -24.32 -16.85
CA VAL A 752 15.34 -24.03 -17.54
C VAL A 752 16.54 -24.17 -16.60
N LYS A 753 16.45 -23.72 -15.36
CA LYS A 753 17.52 -23.79 -14.34
C LYS A 753 17.67 -25.21 -13.78
N SER A 754 16.56 -25.78 -13.34
CA SER A 754 16.47 -26.98 -12.49
C SER A 754 15.72 -28.15 -13.16
N PRO A 755 16.04 -28.57 -14.42
CA PRO A 755 15.23 -29.54 -15.18
C PRO A 755 15.07 -30.90 -14.51
N ARG A 756 15.93 -31.27 -13.55
CA ARG A 756 15.84 -32.53 -12.83
C ARG A 756 14.78 -32.60 -11.75
N ASP A 757 14.25 -31.44 -11.38
CA ASP A 757 13.16 -31.32 -10.43
C ASP A 757 11.80 -31.45 -11.12
N TYR A 758 11.79 -31.61 -12.46
CA TYR A 758 10.59 -31.76 -13.29
C TYR A 758 10.61 -33.04 -14.13
N TYR A 759 9.43 -33.59 -14.39
CA TYR A 759 9.29 -34.77 -15.23
C TYR A 759 8.12 -34.64 -16.21
N VAL A 760 8.20 -35.37 -17.32
CA VAL A 760 7.08 -35.54 -18.26
C VAL A 760 6.38 -36.85 -17.95
N ASN A 761 5.04 -36.83 -17.86
CA ASN A 761 4.17 -37.98 -17.71
C ASN A 761 3.17 -38.08 -18.87
N VAL A 762 2.85 -39.26 -19.32
CA VAL A 762 1.85 -39.55 -20.35
C VAL A 762 0.83 -40.52 -19.78
N HIS A 763 -0.44 -40.22 -19.95
CA HIS A 763 -1.58 -40.95 -19.39
C HIS A 763 -2.42 -41.61 -20.48
N ASN A 764 -2.91 -42.82 -20.21
CA ASN A 764 -3.86 -43.53 -21.05
C ASN A 764 -4.97 -44.19 -20.21
N PRO A 765 -6.06 -44.73 -20.80
CA PRO A 765 -7.16 -45.30 -20.04
C PRO A 765 -6.77 -46.53 -19.17
N GLU A 766 -5.72 -47.27 -19.53
CA GLU A 766 -5.23 -48.41 -18.77
C GLU A 766 -4.42 -47.95 -17.55
N PHE A 767 -3.69 -46.84 -17.68
CA PHE A 767 -2.86 -46.25 -16.64
C PHE A 767 -3.21 -44.78 -16.50
N PRO A 768 -4.36 -44.43 -15.89
CA PRO A 768 -4.82 -43.05 -15.79
C PRO A 768 -3.96 -42.18 -14.84
N ALA A 769 -3.26 -42.80 -13.88
CA ALA A 769 -2.31 -42.13 -13.01
C ALA A 769 -0.94 -41.87 -13.66
N GLY A 770 -0.65 -42.53 -14.78
CA GLY A 770 0.60 -42.41 -15.54
C GLY A 770 0.99 -43.74 -16.20
N ALA A 771 1.13 -43.73 -17.51
CA ALA A 771 1.58 -44.89 -18.28
C ALA A 771 3.11 -44.94 -18.44
N ILE A 772 3.71 -43.77 -18.78
CA ILE A 772 5.17 -43.65 -18.94
C ILE A 772 5.64 -42.26 -18.45
N ARG A 773 6.70 -42.26 -17.66
CA ARG A 773 7.29 -41.07 -17.02
C ARG A 773 8.79 -40.97 -17.30
N GLY A 774 9.32 -39.75 -17.28
CA GLY A 774 10.76 -39.49 -17.32
C GLY A 774 11.16 -38.10 -16.90
N GLN A 775 12.21 -38.02 -16.08
CA GLN A 775 12.80 -36.74 -15.64
C GLN A 775 13.34 -35.94 -16.81
N LEU A 776 13.18 -34.64 -16.76
CA LEU A 776 13.79 -33.70 -17.71
C LEU A 776 15.33 -33.64 -17.48
N PHE A 777 16.06 -33.47 -18.55
CA PHE A 777 17.52 -33.32 -18.50
C PHE A 777 18.02 -32.47 -19.68
N ASN A 778 19.25 -31.96 -19.57
CA ASN A 778 19.91 -31.25 -20.66
C ASN A 778 20.16 -32.17 -21.83
N PRO A 779 19.89 -31.75 -23.09
CA PRO A 779 20.04 -32.56 -24.30
C PRO A 779 21.44 -33.06 -24.55
#